data_95867b72c8d095700fb7d79cafc87066
#
_entry.id   95867b72c8d095700fb7d79cafc87066
#
_cell.length_a   1.000
_cell.length_b   1.000
_cell.length_c   1.000
_cell.angle_alpha   90.00
_cell.angle_beta   90.00
_cell.angle_gamma   90.00
#
_symmetry.space_group_name_H-M   'P 1'
#
loop_
_entity.id
_entity.type
_entity.pdbx_description
1 polymer ?
#
loop_
_entity_poly.entity_id
_entity_poly.type
_entity_poly.pdbx_seq_one_letter_code
_entity_poly.pdbx_strand_id
1 'polypeptide(L)'
;MSGHTALPNDTLRVVEIHYFRVPRHRWELMVLRARQSGANAVSSYIPWIHHAPSADNIDLTGDSLAERDLVGFVELCASAGLGFIAKPGPFCDSEMLGGGVPTWLLDVHPDWWARRHDGEPYRHSDSNDPRLSYDHPEAQAAAAGWLRSVATALEPFAGKNLWAVQVDNETPGDGMWIHEDGLAPSPIRADVASPQRWQAFLTERYGTVAALNEAWESDHPSFDEVALPTTWEPPDTLAGLRRWLDLDRFADAQMASGLGAYAAAITNVLGDRVPLFHDWLCMPWPLAGMLVEPGVLADTCGWVGQNVYAEGVDPTDMIAGTNWYRMNDDEYVHHAWWRTRLCSTLSPAGMPNLVPEVSARQAFYLQCSLIGGMDAPCIYMLHSSEPEPDGIGAFQRWAEEAPVLPDGNVFGWWWNLRTLFVCLEAGGADLVAAPLDARVAIAYDHAGERAARWAGAIKGAGFPDGSAVGELCTAANSSAAGQIVARQLVDAGVVFDVVDVTRCELDDYEMVLVPPMPIMSRAGAAALTSTTAEVRWVGLVPTLDEDLNPLTLSMDGVLPDPLVGTPVTADTIETAGVDRAVRVGPSGRRYITIANRTQRAWVGTVADHTVTAGAASVTWMAVDTDGAVVAAMVHGDDAGAGPITCSQGQCAVALLGSGD
;
A
#
# COMPACT_ATOMS: atom_id res chain seq x y z
N MET A 1 19.66 -13.68 -10.01
CA MET A 1 18.97 -13.43 -8.73
C MET A 1 20.02 -13.16 -7.68
N SER A 2 20.30 -11.89 -7.39
CA SER A 2 21.12 -11.49 -6.25
C SER A 2 20.18 -11.56 -5.03
N GLY A 3 20.28 -12.64 -4.25
CA GLY A 3 19.52 -12.74 -3.01
C GLY A 3 19.93 -11.61 -2.08
N HIS A 4 19.01 -10.76 -1.66
CA HIS A 4 19.26 -9.81 -0.59
C HIS A 4 19.61 -10.58 0.67
N THR A 5 20.82 -10.38 1.19
CA THR A 5 21.37 -11.16 2.30
C THR A 5 20.82 -10.71 3.66
N ALA A 6 20.07 -9.60 3.72
CA ALA A 6 19.60 -9.00 4.96
C ALA A 6 18.28 -9.60 5.47
N LEU A 7 17.35 -9.96 4.57
CA LEU A 7 16.08 -10.52 5.00
C LEU A 7 16.22 -11.99 5.43
N PRO A 8 15.56 -12.40 6.52
CA PRO A 8 15.50 -13.80 6.88
C PRO A 8 14.66 -14.56 5.82
N ASN A 9 14.99 -15.84 5.62
CA ASN A 9 14.13 -16.74 4.89
C ASN A 9 12.99 -17.21 5.80
N ASP A 10 12.06 -16.29 6.12
CA ASP A 10 10.96 -16.46 7.07
C ASP A 10 9.90 -15.39 6.82
N THR A 11 8.72 -15.53 7.39
CA THR A 11 7.72 -14.46 7.46
C THR A 11 8.28 -13.26 8.23
N LEU A 12 7.92 -12.04 7.84
CA LEU A 12 8.27 -10.87 8.61
C LEU A 12 7.13 -10.56 9.60
N ARG A 13 7.47 -10.54 10.86
CA ARG A 13 6.55 -10.24 11.96
C ARG A 13 7.05 -8.97 12.64
N VAL A 14 6.61 -7.84 12.13
CA VAL A 14 7.18 -6.54 12.47
C VAL A 14 6.23 -5.78 13.39
N VAL A 15 6.79 -5.10 14.37
CA VAL A 15 6.07 -4.12 15.19
C VAL A 15 6.81 -2.80 15.16
N GLU A 16 6.09 -1.70 15.08
CA GLU A 16 6.68 -0.38 15.07
C GLU A 16 6.87 0.17 16.48
N ILE A 17 8.08 0.63 16.77
CA ILE A 17 8.43 1.31 18.02
C ILE A 17 9.04 2.66 17.68
N HIS A 18 8.34 3.74 18.00
CA HIS A 18 8.87 5.10 17.89
C HIS A 18 9.80 5.36 19.07
N TYR A 19 11.08 4.94 18.98
CA TYR A 19 12.05 5.08 20.07
C TYR A 19 12.17 6.54 20.54
N PHE A 20 12.03 7.50 19.64
CA PHE A 20 12.09 8.93 19.93
C PHE A 20 10.87 9.43 20.75
N ARG A 21 9.75 8.67 20.80
CA ARG A 21 8.55 8.91 21.63
C ARG A 21 8.55 8.10 22.93
N VAL A 22 9.57 7.32 23.16
CA VAL A 22 9.72 6.50 24.37
C VAL A 22 10.92 6.97 25.15
N PRO A 23 10.77 7.35 26.46
CA PRO A 23 11.90 7.69 27.28
C PRO A 23 12.99 6.59 27.26
N ARG A 24 14.25 7.00 27.11
CA ARG A 24 15.40 6.09 26.90
C ARG A 24 15.42 4.91 27.87
N HIS A 25 15.09 5.13 29.13
CA HIS A 25 15.09 4.10 30.18
C HIS A 25 13.99 3.04 30.04
N ARG A 26 13.03 3.23 29.13
CA ARG A 26 11.93 2.28 28.83
C ARG A 26 12.14 1.49 27.54
N TRP A 27 13.18 1.78 26.77
CA TRP A 27 13.43 1.09 25.49
C TRP A 27 13.53 -0.42 25.64
N GLU A 28 14.27 -0.90 26.69
CA GLU A 28 14.40 -2.33 26.97
C GLU A 28 13.03 -3.00 27.20
N LEU A 29 12.12 -2.30 27.88
CA LEU A 29 10.77 -2.80 28.13
C LEU A 29 9.97 -2.90 26.83
N MET A 30 10.03 -1.90 25.95
CA MET A 30 9.31 -1.92 24.65
C MET A 30 9.86 -3.01 23.73
N VAL A 31 11.18 -3.16 23.65
CA VAL A 31 11.83 -4.24 22.89
C VAL A 31 11.51 -5.61 23.47
N LEU A 32 11.41 -5.74 24.79
CA LEU A 32 10.93 -6.97 25.44
C LEU A 32 9.49 -7.28 25.04
N ARG A 33 8.60 -6.28 25.00
CA ARG A 33 7.21 -6.46 24.55
C ARG A 33 7.14 -6.88 23.09
N ALA A 34 7.94 -6.27 22.22
CA ALA A 34 8.07 -6.70 20.83
C ALA A 34 8.38 -8.19 20.73
N ARG A 35 9.42 -8.66 21.43
CA ARG A 35 9.75 -10.10 21.46
C ARG A 35 8.61 -10.98 22.00
N GLN A 36 7.98 -10.56 23.08
CA GLN A 36 6.88 -11.31 23.69
C GLN A 36 5.65 -11.40 22.80
N SER A 37 5.46 -10.46 21.86
CA SER A 37 4.40 -10.55 20.85
C SER A 37 4.65 -11.64 19.81
N GLY A 38 5.85 -12.13 19.67
CA GLY A 38 6.28 -13.04 18.61
C GLY A 38 6.90 -12.31 17.41
N ALA A 39 7.13 -11.00 17.52
CA ALA A 39 7.84 -10.24 16.49
C ALA A 39 9.27 -10.76 16.30
N ASN A 40 9.73 -10.76 15.05
CA ASN A 40 11.12 -11.01 14.68
C ASN A 40 11.84 -9.75 14.20
N ALA A 41 11.13 -8.64 14.04
CA ALA A 41 11.70 -7.33 13.72
C ALA A 41 10.96 -6.18 14.41
N VAL A 42 11.67 -5.07 14.54
CA VAL A 42 11.16 -3.76 14.93
C VAL A 42 11.32 -2.81 13.74
N SER A 43 10.31 -2.03 13.41
CA SER A 43 10.44 -0.87 12.54
C SER A 43 10.40 0.42 13.37
N SER A 44 10.98 1.48 12.83
CA SER A 44 10.82 2.82 13.39
C SER A 44 11.02 3.88 12.34
N TYR A 45 10.20 4.93 12.40
CA TYR A 45 10.56 6.19 11.79
C TYR A 45 11.82 6.76 12.45
N ILE A 46 12.60 7.49 11.65
CA ILE A 46 13.82 8.19 12.08
C ILE A 46 13.62 9.66 11.64
N PRO A 47 12.90 10.48 12.42
CA PRO A 47 12.50 11.80 11.97
C PRO A 47 13.67 12.76 11.89
N TRP A 48 13.83 13.41 10.75
CA TRP A 48 14.90 14.38 10.55
C TRP A 48 14.81 15.56 11.55
N ILE A 49 13.60 16.07 11.83
CA ILE A 49 13.36 17.13 12.82
C ILE A 49 13.86 16.75 14.23
N HIS A 50 13.71 15.48 14.63
CA HIS A 50 14.17 14.99 15.93
C HIS A 50 15.69 14.97 16.03
N HIS A 51 16.34 14.46 14.99
CA HIS A 51 17.79 14.25 14.98
C HIS A 51 18.62 15.46 14.55
N ALA A 52 18.00 16.44 13.90
CA ALA A 52 18.66 17.68 13.43
C ALA A 52 17.98 18.93 14.02
N PRO A 53 18.19 19.22 15.31
CA PRO A 53 17.61 20.42 15.94
C PRO A 53 18.11 21.73 15.34
N SER A 54 19.20 21.71 14.57
CA SER A 54 19.74 22.83 13.80
C SER A 54 20.53 22.32 12.60
N ALA A 55 20.84 23.22 11.65
CA ALA A 55 21.52 22.89 10.39
C ALA A 55 22.89 22.17 10.60
N ASP A 56 23.61 22.57 11.63
CA ASP A 56 24.97 22.08 11.91
C ASP A 56 25.03 20.90 12.88
N ASN A 57 23.88 20.41 13.35
CA ASN A 57 23.82 19.40 14.41
C ASN A 57 22.89 18.24 14.03
N ILE A 58 23.48 17.17 13.51
CA ILE A 58 22.79 15.87 13.34
C ILE A 58 23.30 14.95 14.44
N ASP A 59 22.42 14.56 15.35
CA ASP A 59 22.69 13.66 16.46
C ASP A 59 21.97 12.32 16.24
N LEU A 60 22.74 11.27 16.03
CA LEU A 60 22.28 9.87 15.86
C LEU A 60 22.85 8.95 16.95
N THR A 61 23.54 9.52 17.95
CA THR A 61 24.26 8.81 19.03
C THR A 61 23.78 9.21 20.43
N GLY A 62 22.83 10.17 20.52
CA GLY A 62 22.27 10.57 21.80
C GLY A 62 23.10 11.58 22.59
N ASP A 63 24.05 12.25 21.94
CA ASP A 63 24.94 13.20 22.61
C ASP A 63 24.21 14.46 23.12
N SER A 64 23.18 14.92 22.41
CA SER A 64 22.40 16.10 22.78
C SER A 64 21.08 15.76 23.50
N LEU A 65 20.50 14.61 23.22
CA LEU A 65 19.29 14.07 23.84
C LEU A 65 19.33 12.56 23.78
N ALA A 66 19.12 11.89 24.92
CA ALA A 66 19.27 10.43 25.02
C ALA A 66 18.36 9.66 24.05
N GLU A 67 17.20 10.19 23.71
CA GLU A 67 16.23 9.63 22.76
C GLU A 67 16.69 9.77 21.29
N ARG A 68 17.77 10.52 21.00
CA ARG A 68 18.41 10.61 19.68
C ARG A 68 19.42 9.50 19.41
N ASP A 69 19.64 8.58 20.33
CA ASP A 69 20.57 7.45 20.20
C ASP A 69 20.01 6.35 19.30
N LEU A 70 19.88 6.65 17.99
CA LEU A 70 19.45 5.67 16.99
C LEU A 70 20.34 4.43 16.99
N VAL A 71 21.66 4.62 17.03
CA VAL A 71 22.64 3.52 16.99
C VAL A 71 22.43 2.60 18.19
N GLY A 72 22.33 3.16 19.41
CA GLY A 72 22.06 2.38 20.61
C GLY A 72 20.70 1.67 20.61
N PHE A 73 19.67 2.25 19.97
CA PHE A 73 18.38 1.57 19.82
C PHE A 73 18.48 0.37 18.89
N VAL A 74 19.17 0.49 17.76
CA VAL A 74 19.37 -0.62 16.81
C VAL A 74 20.26 -1.73 17.42
N GLU A 75 21.29 -1.37 18.22
CA GLU A 75 22.09 -2.33 18.99
C GLU A 75 21.23 -3.07 20.02
N LEU A 76 20.30 -2.39 20.68
CA LEU A 76 19.38 -3.00 21.62
C LEU A 76 18.46 -4.02 20.92
N CYS A 77 17.90 -3.68 19.76
CA CYS A 77 17.11 -4.60 18.94
C CYS A 77 17.95 -5.84 18.54
N ALA A 78 19.17 -5.62 18.06
CA ALA A 78 20.10 -6.70 17.70
C ALA A 78 20.41 -7.62 18.89
N SER A 79 20.69 -7.05 20.06
CA SER A 79 20.97 -7.79 21.30
C SER A 79 19.77 -8.61 21.77
N ALA A 80 18.56 -8.15 21.43
CA ALA A 80 17.31 -8.87 21.67
C ALA A 80 17.01 -9.93 20.59
N GLY A 81 17.84 -10.09 19.56
CA GLY A 81 17.62 -11.02 18.46
C GLY A 81 16.55 -10.57 17.48
N LEU A 82 16.30 -9.25 17.37
CA LEU A 82 15.33 -8.65 16.47
C LEU A 82 16.03 -7.99 15.27
N GLY A 83 15.46 -8.16 14.08
CA GLY A 83 15.78 -7.33 12.94
C GLY A 83 15.31 -5.89 13.14
N PHE A 84 15.83 -4.98 12.32
CA PHE A 84 15.44 -3.59 12.30
C PHE A 84 15.06 -3.17 10.90
N ILE A 85 13.93 -2.47 10.76
CA ILE A 85 13.48 -1.83 9.52
C ILE A 85 13.51 -0.33 9.75
N ALA A 86 14.33 0.38 9.00
CA ALA A 86 14.51 1.81 9.14
C ALA A 86 13.55 2.58 8.24
N LYS A 87 12.92 3.63 8.75
CA LYS A 87 12.03 4.54 8.03
C LYS A 87 12.53 5.99 8.17
N PRO A 88 13.60 6.39 7.44
CA PRO A 88 14.23 7.71 7.64
C PRO A 88 13.51 8.87 6.94
N GLY A 89 12.45 8.65 6.24
CA GLY A 89 11.76 9.65 5.45
C GLY A 89 12.49 10.01 4.15
N PRO A 90 12.63 11.32 3.80
CA PRO A 90 12.63 12.54 4.63
C PRO A 90 11.30 12.96 5.21
N PHE A 91 10.20 12.68 4.55
CA PHE A 91 8.88 12.84 5.10
C PHE A 91 8.46 11.55 5.81
N CYS A 92 8.08 11.65 7.07
CA CYS A 92 7.64 10.53 7.91
C CYS A 92 6.15 10.57 8.19
N ASP A 93 5.51 11.75 8.02
CA ASP A 93 4.19 12.04 8.57
C ASP A 93 4.13 11.77 10.07
N SER A 94 3.48 10.69 10.46
CA SER A 94 3.45 10.20 11.84
C SER A 94 2.95 11.27 12.82
N GLU A 95 2.06 12.16 12.32
CA GLU A 95 1.43 13.29 12.99
C GLU A 95 2.43 14.11 13.81
N MET A 96 3.57 14.41 13.21
CA MET A 96 4.58 15.25 13.81
C MET A 96 4.76 16.56 13.03
N LEU A 97 5.30 17.57 13.69
CA LEU A 97 5.56 18.86 13.07
C LEU A 97 6.46 18.70 11.83
N GLY A 98 6.11 19.42 10.76
CA GLY A 98 6.83 19.36 9.50
C GLY A 98 6.76 18.00 8.79
N GLY A 99 5.88 17.09 9.25
CA GLY A 99 5.89 15.69 8.78
C GLY A 99 7.23 15.01 9.00
N GLY A 100 7.99 15.44 10.01
CA GLY A 100 9.33 14.94 10.31
C GLY A 100 10.47 15.75 9.67
N VAL A 101 10.18 16.70 8.78
CA VAL A 101 11.16 17.61 8.21
C VAL A 101 11.44 18.78 9.20
N PRO A 102 12.70 19.20 9.41
CA PRO A 102 13.00 20.27 10.34
C PRO A 102 12.30 21.58 9.99
N THR A 103 11.57 22.17 10.94
CA THR A 103 10.87 23.43 10.73
C THR A 103 11.81 24.59 10.43
N TRP A 104 13.02 24.61 11.05
CA TRP A 104 14.03 25.62 10.74
C TRP A 104 14.48 25.58 9.27
N LEU A 105 14.49 24.40 8.63
CA LEU A 105 14.83 24.26 7.20
C LEU A 105 13.78 24.97 6.34
N LEU A 106 12.54 24.77 6.68
CA LEU A 106 11.40 25.32 5.95
C LEU A 106 11.32 26.85 6.13
N ASP A 107 11.69 27.36 7.27
CA ASP A 107 11.74 28.80 7.55
C ASP A 107 12.86 29.51 6.77
N VAL A 108 14.00 28.82 6.60
CA VAL A 108 15.17 29.39 5.90
C VAL A 108 15.05 29.29 4.38
N HIS A 109 14.37 28.23 3.89
CA HIS A 109 14.25 27.92 2.46
C HIS A 109 12.78 27.81 2.03
N PRO A 110 12.03 28.93 1.99
CA PRO A 110 10.61 28.89 1.62
C PRO A 110 10.35 28.52 0.16
N ASP A 111 11.37 28.49 -0.68
CA ASP A 111 11.35 28.08 -2.08
C ASP A 111 11.54 26.56 -2.29
N TRP A 112 11.97 25.84 -1.27
CA TRP A 112 12.14 24.38 -1.33
C TRP A 112 10.83 23.58 -1.19
N TRP A 113 9.73 24.28 -0.94
CA TRP A 113 8.45 23.61 -0.69
C TRP A 113 7.71 23.35 -1.98
N ALA A 114 7.10 22.19 -2.03
CA ALA A 114 6.10 21.90 -3.04
C ALA A 114 4.95 22.90 -2.97
N ARG A 115 4.43 23.31 -4.10
CA ARG A 115 3.37 24.30 -4.23
C ARG A 115 2.18 23.74 -4.95
N ARG A 116 1.03 24.21 -4.54
CA ARG A 116 -0.24 24.04 -5.25
C ARG A 116 -0.24 24.89 -6.54
N HIS A 117 -1.20 24.60 -7.42
CA HIS A 117 -1.39 25.36 -8.66
C HIS A 117 -1.61 26.87 -8.46
N ASP A 118 -2.16 27.30 -7.32
CA ASP A 118 -2.37 28.70 -6.95
C ASP A 118 -1.09 29.38 -6.41
N GLY A 119 0.01 28.64 -6.33
CA GLY A 119 1.30 29.12 -5.83
C GLY A 119 1.46 29.05 -4.31
N GLU A 120 0.42 28.67 -3.57
CA GLU A 120 0.51 28.44 -2.13
C GLU A 120 1.28 27.17 -1.81
N PRO A 121 1.96 27.09 -0.66
CA PRO A 121 2.61 25.86 -0.24
C PRO A 121 1.61 24.71 -0.17
N TYR A 122 2.02 23.56 -0.77
CA TYR A 122 1.26 22.34 -0.60
C TYR A 122 1.38 21.87 0.85
N ARG A 123 0.25 21.65 1.49
CA ARG A 123 0.19 21.22 2.89
C ARG A 123 -0.54 19.89 2.99
N HIS A 124 -0.04 19.05 3.87
CA HIS A 124 -0.72 17.81 4.22
C HIS A 124 -2.03 18.13 4.97
N SER A 125 -3.14 17.41 4.69
CA SER A 125 -4.44 17.73 5.27
C SER A 125 -4.46 17.55 6.79
N ASP A 126 -3.89 16.45 7.25
CA ASP A 126 -4.03 16.05 8.63
C ASP A 126 -3.15 16.85 9.56
N SER A 127 -1.89 17.09 9.19
CA SER A 127 -0.94 17.86 9.98
C SER A 127 -0.83 19.32 9.56
N ASN A 128 -1.41 19.70 8.41
CA ASN A 128 -1.25 21.03 7.80
C ASN A 128 0.22 21.43 7.54
N ASP A 129 1.09 20.41 7.44
CA ASP A 129 2.52 20.61 7.26
C ASP A 129 2.91 20.67 5.78
N PRO A 130 3.93 21.45 5.43
CA PRO A 130 4.39 21.54 4.06
C PRO A 130 5.25 20.33 3.66
N ARG A 131 5.28 20.04 2.37
CA ARG A 131 6.11 19.00 1.77
C ARG A 131 7.32 19.60 1.06
N LEU A 132 8.48 18.93 1.14
CA LEU A 132 9.62 19.28 0.30
C LEU A 132 9.33 18.99 -1.17
N SER A 133 9.83 19.85 -2.06
CA SER A 133 9.73 19.62 -3.48
C SER A 133 10.62 18.45 -3.93
N TYR A 134 10.07 17.62 -4.82
CA TYR A 134 10.86 16.60 -5.52
C TYR A 134 11.67 17.18 -6.69
N ASP A 135 11.30 18.34 -7.21
CA ASP A 135 11.95 18.95 -8.36
C ASP A 135 13.06 19.93 -7.98
N HIS A 136 13.00 20.54 -6.78
CA HIS A 136 13.97 21.55 -6.37
C HIS A 136 15.33 20.90 -6.05
N PRO A 137 16.42 21.22 -6.79
CA PRO A 137 17.70 20.52 -6.65
C PRO A 137 18.33 20.62 -5.26
N GLU A 138 18.22 21.78 -4.61
CA GLU A 138 18.79 21.99 -3.28
C GLU A 138 17.97 21.28 -2.21
N ALA A 139 16.64 21.25 -2.32
CA ALA A 139 15.77 20.46 -1.44
C ALA A 139 16.09 18.97 -1.54
N GLN A 140 16.21 18.44 -2.76
CA GLN A 140 16.63 17.06 -2.99
C GLN A 140 18.03 16.79 -2.40
N ALA A 141 18.99 17.69 -2.60
CA ALA A 141 20.34 17.52 -2.09
C ALA A 141 20.39 17.50 -0.55
N ALA A 142 19.59 18.35 0.11
CA ALA A 142 19.46 18.39 1.56
C ALA A 142 18.84 17.10 2.11
N ALA A 143 17.72 16.65 1.55
CA ALA A 143 17.07 15.39 1.90
C ALA A 143 18.01 14.19 1.69
N ALA A 144 18.69 14.12 0.53
CA ALA A 144 19.69 13.09 0.26
C ALA A 144 20.87 13.15 1.24
N GLY A 145 21.24 14.35 1.72
CA GLY A 145 22.25 14.55 2.77
C GLY A 145 21.84 13.91 4.09
N TRP A 146 20.61 14.16 4.51
CA TRP A 146 20.01 13.53 5.68
C TRP A 146 20.01 12.01 5.56
N LEU A 147 19.47 11.47 4.46
CA LEU A 147 19.38 10.03 4.22
C LEU A 147 20.76 9.34 4.22
N ARG A 148 21.77 9.98 3.62
CA ARG A 148 23.16 9.49 3.70
C ARG A 148 23.69 9.45 5.13
N SER A 149 23.37 10.45 5.95
CA SER A 149 23.80 10.48 7.36
C SER A 149 23.20 9.30 8.13
N VAL A 150 21.90 9.05 7.97
CA VAL A 150 21.23 7.89 8.59
C VAL A 150 21.80 6.58 8.04
N ALA A 151 21.93 6.44 6.72
CA ALA A 151 22.50 5.23 6.11
C ALA A 151 23.94 4.94 6.60
N THR A 152 24.76 5.98 6.79
CA THR A 152 26.12 5.84 7.32
C THR A 152 26.10 5.36 8.77
N ALA A 153 25.21 5.89 9.62
CA ALA A 153 25.08 5.42 11.00
C ALA A 153 24.60 3.96 11.09
N LEU A 154 23.79 3.53 10.12
CA LEU A 154 23.22 2.19 10.05
C LEU A 154 24.12 1.19 9.27
N GLU A 155 25.15 1.63 8.58
CA GLU A 155 26.02 0.75 7.77
C GLU A 155 26.60 -0.43 8.55
N PRO A 156 27.04 -0.32 9.83
CA PRO A 156 27.57 -1.44 10.61
C PRO A 156 26.58 -2.60 10.78
N PHE A 157 25.28 -2.34 10.61
CA PHE A 157 24.19 -3.31 10.76
C PHE A 157 23.72 -3.91 9.43
N ALA A 158 24.17 -3.37 8.30
CA ALA A 158 23.80 -3.83 6.95
C ALA A 158 24.25 -5.28 6.71
N GLY A 159 23.33 -6.10 6.19
CA GLY A 159 23.57 -7.54 6.00
C GLY A 159 23.58 -8.36 7.31
N LYS A 160 23.17 -7.75 8.42
CA LYS A 160 23.03 -8.39 9.74
C LYS A 160 21.61 -8.24 10.24
N ASN A 161 21.35 -7.24 11.11
CA ASN A 161 20.03 -6.96 11.66
C ASN A 161 19.34 -5.73 11.06
N LEU A 162 19.97 -4.95 10.21
CA LEU A 162 19.27 -3.99 9.34
C LEU A 162 18.68 -4.76 8.16
N TRP A 163 17.36 -4.97 8.15
CA TRP A 163 16.69 -5.86 7.21
C TRP A 163 16.14 -5.14 5.98
N ALA A 164 15.59 -3.93 6.15
CA ALA A 164 15.09 -3.13 5.04
C ALA A 164 15.12 -1.64 5.40
N VAL A 165 14.99 -0.79 4.37
CA VAL A 165 14.83 0.66 4.55
C VAL A 165 13.65 1.14 3.71
N GLN A 166 12.71 1.85 4.34
CA GLN A 166 11.65 2.58 3.66
C GLN A 166 12.19 3.87 3.07
N VAL A 167 11.81 4.18 1.84
CA VAL A 167 12.17 5.41 1.15
C VAL A 167 10.97 6.34 1.17
N ASP A 168 11.08 7.47 1.85
CA ASP A 168 9.98 8.41 2.08
C ASP A 168 8.77 7.75 2.77
N ASN A 169 7.61 8.39 2.78
CA ASN A 169 6.40 7.84 3.37
C ASN A 169 5.18 8.18 2.52
N GLU A 170 4.34 7.16 2.25
CA GLU A 170 3.02 7.28 1.66
C GLU A 170 2.92 8.27 0.49
N THR A 171 3.89 8.26 -0.40
CA THR A 171 3.95 9.19 -1.52
C THR A 171 3.03 8.72 -2.66
N PRO A 172 2.19 9.59 -3.18
CA PRO A 172 2.10 11.03 -3.02
C PRO A 172 1.41 11.51 -1.74
N GLY A 173 1.24 10.65 -0.78
CA GLY A 173 0.56 10.92 0.48
C GLY A 173 -0.94 11.12 0.29
N ASP A 174 -1.73 10.45 1.10
CA ASP A 174 -3.06 10.82 1.50
C ASP A 174 -4.17 11.05 0.43
N GLY A 175 -4.00 10.66 -0.79
CA GLY A 175 -5.05 10.87 -1.81
C GLY A 175 -5.39 12.34 -2.10
N MET A 176 -4.61 13.29 -1.62
CA MET A 176 -4.90 14.71 -1.59
C MET A 176 -4.44 15.50 -2.81
N TRP A 177 -4.25 14.84 -3.89
CA TRP A 177 -4.18 15.46 -5.18
C TRP A 177 -5.58 15.92 -5.67
N ILE A 178 -6.60 15.61 -4.90
CA ILE A 178 -7.95 16.10 -5.07
C ILE A 178 -8.04 17.41 -4.30
N HIS A 179 -8.29 18.50 -4.99
CA HIS A 179 -8.52 19.80 -4.39
C HIS A 179 -9.56 19.69 -3.26
N GLU A 180 -9.46 20.53 -2.21
CA GLU A 180 -10.44 20.62 -1.12
C GLU A 180 -11.89 20.75 -1.62
N ASP A 181 -12.09 21.22 -2.86
CA ASP A 181 -13.39 21.27 -3.53
C ASP A 181 -13.81 19.92 -4.13
N GLY A 182 -13.01 18.87 -4.00
CA GLY A 182 -13.33 17.50 -4.46
C GLY A 182 -13.41 17.28 -5.97
N LEU A 183 -13.07 18.28 -6.79
CA LEU A 183 -13.41 18.29 -8.21
C LEU A 183 -12.22 18.45 -9.16
N ALA A 184 -11.05 18.89 -8.68
CA ALA A 184 -9.92 19.13 -9.56
C ALA A 184 -8.70 18.35 -9.10
N PRO A 185 -8.04 17.57 -9.97
CA PRO A 185 -6.73 17.03 -9.68
C PRO A 185 -5.77 18.22 -9.47
N SER A 186 -5.20 18.33 -8.28
CA SER A 186 -4.19 19.37 -8.05
C SER A 186 -2.98 19.04 -8.92
N PRO A 187 -2.43 19.99 -9.68
CA PRO A 187 -1.12 19.81 -10.26
C PRO A 187 -0.13 19.65 -9.12
N ILE A 188 0.63 18.68 -9.27
CA ILE A 188 1.54 18.06 -8.42
C ILE A 188 2.61 19.05 -8.02
N ARG A 189 2.89 19.07 -6.74
CA ARG A 189 4.09 19.59 -6.08
C ARG A 189 4.88 20.56 -6.96
N ALA A 190 4.16 21.46 -7.66
CA ALA A 190 4.77 22.48 -8.49
C ALA A 190 5.61 23.41 -7.59
N ASP A 191 6.79 23.73 -8.02
CA ASP A 191 7.69 24.71 -7.41
C ASP A 191 8.37 25.53 -8.51
N VAL A 192 9.39 26.28 -8.15
CA VAL A 192 10.13 27.12 -9.11
C VAL A 192 10.90 26.30 -10.17
N ALA A 193 11.19 25.03 -9.92
CA ALA A 193 11.89 24.14 -10.85
C ALA A 193 10.92 23.32 -11.72
N SER A 194 9.69 23.12 -11.29
CA SER A 194 8.71 22.26 -11.96
C SER A 194 8.38 22.69 -13.39
N PRO A 195 8.27 23.99 -13.74
CA PRO A 195 8.05 24.39 -15.14
C PRO A 195 9.12 23.90 -16.10
N GLN A 196 10.40 23.95 -15.70
CA GLN A 196 11.50 23.47 -16.53
C GLN A 196 11.49 21.93 -16.62
N ARG A 197 11.16 21.25 -15.53
CA ARG A 197 11.01 19.80 -15.50
C ARG A 197 9.86 19.33 -16.40
N TRP A 198 8.74 20.05 -16.38
CA TRP A 198 7.61 19.81 -17.27
C TRP A 198 8.01 19.93 -18.76
N GLN A 199 8.72 21.00 -19.14
CA GLN A 199 9.19 21.21 -20.49
C GLN A 199 10.17 20.10 -20.94
N ALA A 200 11.07 19.69 -20.05
CA ALA A 200 11.97 18.57 -20.30
C ALA A 200 11.22 17.25 -20.49
N PHE A 201 10.26 16.97 -19.64
CA PHE A 201 9.37 15.79 -19.74
C PHE A 201 8.64 15.77 -21.08
N LEU A 202 8.03 16.87 -21.49
CA LEU A 202 7.34 16.96 -22.79
C LEU A 202 8.29 16.80 -23.95
N THR A 203 9.52 17.34 -23.84
CA THR A 203 10.57 17.19 -24.86
C THR A 203 10.96 15.72 -25.01
N GLU A 204 11.15 15.00 -23.91
CA GLU A 204 11.47 13.58 -23.93
C GLU A 204 10.32 12.75 -24.53
N ARG A 205 9.08 13.04 -24.11
CA ARG A 205 7.89 12.31 -24.52
C ARG A 205 7.56 12.47 -25.99
N TYR A 206 7.60 13.69 -26.53
CA TYR A 206 7.17 14.01 -27.88
C TYR A 206 8.31 14.14 -28.89
N GLY A 207 9.52 14.38 -28.44
CA GLY A 207 10.68 14.58 -29.29
C GLY A 207 10.69 15.89 -30.10
N THR A 208 9.53 16.33 -30.59
CA THR A 208 9.37 17.59 -31.32
C THR A 208 8.12 18.34 -30.88
N VAL A 209 8.16 19.68 -30.90
CA VAL A 209 7.00 20.50 -30.57
C VAL A 209 5.86 20.30 -31.61
N ALA A 210 6.18 19.91 -32.83
CA ALA A 210 5.18 19.60 -33.86
C ALA A 210 4.35 18.36 -33.46
N ALA A 211 4.99 17.31 -32.92
CA ALA A 211 4.29 16.12 -32.42
C ALA A 211 3.40 16.44 -31.19
N LEU A 212 3.89 17.30 -30.30
CA LEU A 212 3.09 17.79 -29.16
C LEU A 212 1.86 18.55 -29.70
N ASN A 213 2.07 19.49 -30.61
CA ASN A 213 0.99 20.31 -31.18
C ASN A 213 -0.06 19.46 -31.90
N GLU A 214 0.37 18.41 -32.63
CA GLU A 214 -0.55 17.45 -33.23
C GLU A 214 -1.35 16.70 -32.17
N ALA A 215 -0.72 16.23 -31.12
CA ALA A 215 -1.38 15.46 -30.05
C ALA A 215 -2.37 16.31 -29.23
N TRP A 216 -2.03 17.57 -28.97
CA TRP A 216 -2.84 18.48 -28.14
C TRP A 216 -3.74 19.42 -28.95
N GLU A 217 -3.69 19.33 -30.28
CA GLU A 217 -4.36 20.27 -31.19
C GLU A 217 -4.04 21.74 -30.85
N SER A 218 -2.74 22.03 -30.64
CA SER A 218 -2.20 23.31 -30.20
C SER A 218 -1.20 23.89 -31.20
N ASP A 219 -0.70 25.09 -30.94
CA ASP A 219 0.22 25.83 -31.82
C ASP A 219 1.44 26.42 -31.08
N HIS A 220 1.92 25.73 -30.06
CA HIS A 220 3.10 26.17 -29.31
C HIS A 220 4.32 26.33 -30.26
N PRO A 221 5.08 27.44 -30.17
CA PRO A 221 6.22 27.64 -31.03
C PRO A 221 7.46 26.83 -30.62
N SER A 222 7.57 26.50 -29.32
CA SER A 222 8.62 25.68 -28.73
C SER A 222 8.16 25.03 -27.42
N PHE A 223 8.89 24.03 -26.91
CA PHE A 223 8.61 23.43 -25.60
C PHE A 223 8.79 24.45 -24.47
N ASP A 224 9.71 25.42 -24.59
CA ASP A 224 9.97 26.44 -23.56
C ASP A 224 8.76 27.36 -23.31
N GLU A 225 7.82 27.40 -24.24
CA GLU A 225 6.60 28.19 -24.11
C GLU A 225 5.40 27.37 -23.66
N VAL A 226 5.57 26.08 -23.38
CA VAL A 226 4.51 25.23 -22.84
C VAL A 226 4.49 25.37 -21.32
N ALA A 227 3.53 26.15 -20.82
CA ALA A 227 3.38 26.36 -19.39
C ALA A 227 2.88 25.10 -18.67
N LEU A 228 3.38 24.86 -17.45
CA LEU A 228 2.79 23.92 -16.53
C LEU A 228 1.36 24.40 -16.19
N PRO A 229 0.33 23.55 -16.31
CA PRO A 229 -1.04 23.94 -15.99
C PRO A 229 -1.17 24.38 -14.52
N THR A 230 -1.74 25.57 -14.30
CA THR A 230 -1.98 26.14 -12.95
C THR A 230 -3.47 26.28 -12.63
N THR A 231 -4.33 26.05 -13.59
CA THR A 231 -5.78 26.14 -13.41
C THR A 231 -6.41 24.88 -14.02
N TRP A 232 -7.40 24.34 -13.30
CA TRP A 232 -8.17 23.22 -13.80
C TRP A 232 -9.35 23.73 -14.65
N GLU A 233 -9.38 23.27 -15.89
CA GLU A 233 -10.54 23.44 -16.78
C GLU A 233 -10.90 22.06 -17.35
N PRO A 234 -12.15 21.60 -17.17
CA PRO A 234 -12.57 20.32 -17.71
C PRO A 234 -12.35 20.27 -19.22
N PRO A 235 -11.67 19.26 -19.78
CA PRO A 235 -11.47 19.15 -21.20
C PRO A 235 -12.78 18.80 -21.90
N ASP A 236 -13.05 19.43 -23.03
CA ASP A 236 -14.18 19.16 -23.92
C ASP A 236 -13.80 18.31 -25.15
N THR A 237 -12.51 18.11 -25.36
CA THR A 237 -11.94 17.32 -26.46
C THR A 237 -10.96 16.25 -25.96
N LEU A 238 -10.75 15.20 -26.76
CA LEU A 238 -9.72 14.19 -26.46
C LEU A 238 -8.31 14.80 -26.44
N ALA A 239 -8.04 15.80 -27.26
CA ALA A 239 -6.76 16.52 -27.24
C ALA A 239 -6.55 17.27 -25.92
N GLY A 240 -7.59 17.93 -25.41
CA GLY A 240 -7.60 18.53 -24.08
C GLY A 240 -7.36 17.51 -22.98
N LEU A 241 -7.98 16.33 -23.07
CA LEU A 241 -7.78 15.24 -22.09
C LEU A 241 -6.36 14.68 -22.15
N ARG A 242 -5.73 14.56 -23.34
CA ARG A 242 -4.32 14.15 -23.45
C ARG A 242 -3.38 15.03 -22.61
N ARG A 243 -3.59 16.34 -22.64
CA ARG A 243 -2.81 17.29 -21.84
C ARG A 243 -2.88 16.97 -20.33
N TRP A 244 -4.04 16.59 -19.83
CA TRP A 244 -4.21 16.22 -18.44
C TRP A 244 -3.62 14.83 -18.10
N LEU A 245 -3.74 13.88 -19.02
CA LEU A 245 -3.07 12.57 -18.89
C LEU A 245 -1.54 12.72 -18.89
N ASP A 246 -1.01 13.68 -19.66
CA ASP A 246 0.43 13.98 -19.65
C ASP A 246 0.86 14.64 -18.33
N LEU A 247 -0.01 15.45 -17.71
CA LEU A 247 0.25 15.99 -16.38
C LEU A 247 0.32 14.89 -15.33
N ASP A 248 -0.53 13.89 -15.42
CA ASP A 248 -0.48 12.72 -14.53
C ASP A 248 0.81 11.93 -14.69
N ARG A 249 1.23 11.68 -15.93
CA ARG A 249 2.51 11.01 -16.20
C ARG A 249 3.71 11.83 -15.72
N PHE A 250 3.59 13.14 -15.83
CA PHE A 250 4.61 14.03 -15.25
C PHE A 250 4.70 13.88 -13.75
N ALA A 251 3.57 13.68 -13.08
CA ALA A 251 3.54 13.40 -11.67
C ALA A 251 4.28 12.12 -11.28
N ASP A 252 4.01 11.05 -11.99
CA ASP A 252 4.73 9.80 -11.76
C ASP A 252 6.23 9.99 -12.00
N ALA A 253 6.61 10.76 -13.04
CA ALA A 253 8.00 11.07 -13.33
C ALA A 253 8.66 11.94 -12.24
N GLN A 254 7.96 12.94 -11.68
CA GLN A 254 8.45 13.74 -10.55
C GLN A 254 8.71 12.85 -9.33
N MET A 255 7.73 12.03 -8.99
CA MET A 255 7.81 11.12 -7.87
C MET A 255 8.94 10.10 -8.05
N ALA A 256 9.01 9.44 -9.19
CA ALA A 256 10.10 8.52 -9.51
C ALA A 256 11.48 9.19 -9.41
N SER A 257 11.60 10.42 -9.87
CA SER A 257 12.85 11.21 -9.79
C SER A 257 13.21 11.52 -8.33
N GLY A 258 12.24 11.98 -7.52
CA GLY A 258 12.45 12.31 -6.10
C GLY A 258 12.82 11.09 -5.28
N LEU A 259 11.96 10.06 -5.34
CA LEU A 259 12.20 8.79 -4.64
C LEU A 259 13.49 8.11 -5.12
N GLY A 260 13.79 8.16 -6.43
CA GLY A 260 15.01 7.62 -7.00
C GLY A 260 16.27 8.30 -6.46
N ALA A 261 16.25 9.63 -6.28
CA ALA A 261 17.35 10.37 -5.66
C ALA A 261 17.53 9.98 -4.17
N TYR A 262 16.44 9.77 -3.45
CA TYR A 262 16.45 9.31 -2.06
C TYR A 262 16.94 7.86 -1.96
N ALA A 263 16.42 6.97 -2.76
CA ALA A 263 16.87 5.58 -2.86
C ALA A 263 18.37 5.49 -3.17
N ALA A 264 18.84 6.27 -4.15
CA ALA A 264 20.27 6.32 -4.49
C ALA A 264 21.14 6.84 -3.35
N ALA A 265 20.65 7.82 -2.55
CA ALA A 265 21.38 8.32 -1.39
C ALA A 265 21.62 7.23 -0.33
N ILE A 266 20.67 6.33 -0.16
CA ILE A 266 20.73 5.18 0.77
C ILE A 266 21.59 4.06 0.15
N THR A 267 21.32 3.67 -1.09
CA THR A 267 22.00 2.56 -1.77
C THR A 267 23.49 2.82 -1.97
N ASN A 268 23.90 4.07 -2.21
CA ASN A 268 25.30 4.45 -2.34
C ASN A 268 26.12 4.17 -1.04
N VAL A 269 25.47 4.05 0.11
CA VAL A 269 26.10 3.72 1.39
C VAL A 269 25.93 2.24 1.73
N LEU A 270 24.69 1.75 1.67
CA LEU A 270 24.36 0.39 2.11
C LEU A 270 24.62 -0.69 1.04
N GLY A 271 24.67 -0.28 -0.25
CA GLY A 271 24.75 -1.21 -1.37
C GLY A 271 23.51 -2.12 -1.46
N ASP A 272 23.64 -3.22 -2.18
CA ASP A 272 22.58 -4.24 -2.34
C ASP A 272 22.41 -5.15 -1.10
N ARG A 273 23.10 -4.82 0.00
CA ARG A 273 23.02 -5.59 1.25
C ARG A 273 21.69 -5.46 1.96
N VAL A 274 20.94 -4.37 1.68
CA VAL A 274 19.69 -4.04 2.35
C VAL A 274 18.66 -3.66 1.27
N PRO A 275 17.54 -4.37 1.15
CA PRO A 275 16.48 -4.01 0.23
C PRO A 275 15.82 -2.69 0.66
N LEU A 276 15.40 -1.93 -0.34
CA LEU A 276 14.58 -0.74 -0.16
C LEU A 276 13.12 -1.07 -0.47
N PHE A 277 12.21 -0.37 0.16
CA PHE A 277 10.78 -0.43 -0.16
C PHE A 277 10.13 0.94 -0.02
N HIS A 278 8.94 1.04 -0.60
CA HIS A 278 8.04 2.16 -0.38
C HIS A 278 6.69 1.65 0.11
N ASP A 279 6.07 2.39 0.99
CA ASP A 279 4.72 2.15 1.48
C ASP A 279 3.71 2.99 0.69
N TRP A 280 2.75 2.30 0.13
CA TRP A 280 1.72 2.91 -0.68
C TRP A 280 0.43 3.08 0.13
N LEU A 281 0.02 4.32 0.34
CA LEU A 281 -1.30 4.61 0.85
C LEU A 281 -2.24 4.90 -0.32
N CYS A 282 -3.28 4.16 -0.42
CA CYS A 282 -4.34 4.42 -1.37
C CYS A 282 -5.68 4.40 -0.63
N MET A 283 -6.28 5.56 -0.50
CA MET A 283 -7.56 5.73 0.17
C MET A 283 -8.71 5.05 -0.60
N PRO A 284 -9.68 4.43 0.09
CA PRO A 284 -10.79 3.73 -0.54
C PRO A 284 -11.88 4.66 -1.09
N TRP A 285 -11.50 5.81 -1.63
CA TRP A 285 -12.49 6.74 -2.17
C TRP A 285 -13.05 6.22 -3.50
N PRO A 286 -14.36 6.02 -3.61
CA PRO A 286 -14.96 5.40 -4.80
C PRO A 286 -14.88 6.26 -6.08
N LEU A 287 -14.30 7.45 -6.01
CA LEU A 287 -14.22 8.39 -7.13
C LEU A 287 -12.80 8.77 -7.55
N ALA A 288 -11.79 8.40 -6.77
CA ALA A 288 -10.41 8.64 -7.11
C ALA A 288 -9.78 7.31 -7.54
N GLY A 289 -9.60 7.07 -8.80
CA GLY A 289 -8.72 6.02 -9.30
C GLY A 289 -7.34 6.15 -8.68
N MET A 290 -6.50 5.16 -8.80
CA MET A 290 -5.15 5.18 -8.23
C MET A 290 -4.38 6.39 -8.75
N LEU A 291 -3.90 7.24 -7.84
CA LEU A 291 -3.22 8.50 -8.16
C LEU A 291 -1.84 8.27 -8.72
N VAL A 292 -1.22 7.16 -8.34
CA VAL A 292 0.14 6.80 -8.68
C VAL A 292 0.16 5.41 -9.26
N GLU A 293 0.95 5.22 -10.28
CA GLU A 293 1.22 3.90 -10.81
C GLU A 293 2.07 3.09 -9.82
N PRO A 294 1.51 2.05 -9.16
CA PRO A 294 2.25 1.29 -8.15
C PRO A 294 3.48 0.58 -8.75
N GLY A 295 3.45 0.28 -10.05
CA GLY A 295 4.61 -0.23 -10.77
C GLY A 295 5.79 0.73 -10.78
N VAL A 296 5.55 2.04 -10.87
CA VAL A 296 6.62 3.07 -10.79
C VAL A 296 7.27 3.07 -9.41
N LEU A 297 6.48 2.88 -8.33
CA LEU A 297 7.03 2.75 -6.98
C LEU A 297 7.89 1.51 -6.84
N ALA A 298 7.42 0.37 -7.36
CA ALA A 298 8.17 -0.88 -7.34
C ALA A 298 9.49 -0.78 -8.13
N ASP A 299 9.48 -0.15 -9.31
CA ASP A 299 10.68 0.07 -10.12
C ASP A 299 11.69 0.99 -9.42
N THR A 300 11.19 2.00 -8.71
CA THR A 300 12.03 3.02 -8.08
C THR A 300 12.64 2.54 -6.77
N CYS A 301 11.86 1.83 -5.94
CA CYS A 301 12.27 1.40 -4.60
C CYS A 301 12.58 -0.11 -4.53
N GLY A 302 12.28 -0.87 -5.57
CA GLY A 302 12.56 -2.32 -5.66
C GLY A 302 11.57 -3.22 -4.95
N TRP A 303 10.79 -2.71 -3.99
CA TRP A 303 9.74 -3.42 -3.27
C TRP A 303 8.65 -2.44 -2.85
N VAL A 304 7.41 -2.84 -2.93
CA VAL A 304 6.26 -2.01 -2.56
C VAL A 304 5.32 -2.79 -1.65
N GLY A 305 4.83 -2.10 -0.63
CA GLY A 305 3.76 -2.59 0.22
C GLY A 305 2.65 -1.56 0.29
N GLN A 306 1.47 -1.97 0.74
CA GLN A 306 0.39 -1.02 0.96
C GLN A 306 0.06 -0.92 2.44
N ASN A 307 -0.25 0.29 2.90
CA ASN A 307 -0.79 0.53 4.24
C ASN A 307 -2.27 0.15 4.27
N VAL A 308 -2.68 -0.58 5.31
CA VAL A 308 -4.06 -1.07 5.48
C VAL A 308 -4.69 -0.41 6.69
N TYR A 309 -5.50 0.61 6.42
CA TYR A 309 -6.32 1.27 7.42
C TYR A 309 -7.80 1.08 7.10
N ALA A 310 -8.59 0.80 8.14
CA ALA A 310 -10.05 0.73 8.04
C ALA A 310 -10.61 2.15 8.12
N GLU A 311 -10.66 2.85 7.02
CA GLU A 311 -11.23 4.18 6.97
C GLU A 311 -12.76 4.14 6.84
N GLY A 312 -13.42 5.16 7.37
CA GLY A 312 -14.88 5.27 7.37
C GLY A 312 -15.58 4.59 8.55
N VAL A 313 -14.83 3.98 9.47
CA VAL A 313 -15.39 3.50 10.74
C VAL A 313 -15.36 4.63 11.76
N ASP A 314 -16.51 5.06 12.24
CA ASP A 314 -16.59 6.08 13.29
C ASP A 314 -15.73 5.64 14.50
N PRO A 315 -14.73 6.44 14.91
CA PRO A 315 -13.89 6.11 16.07
C PRO A 315 -14.68 5.84 17.35
N THR A 316 -15.86 6.42 17.51
CA THR A 316 -16.75 6.20 18.64
C THR A 316 -17.39 4.81 18.61
N ASP A 317 -17.62 4.27 17.44
CA ASP A 317 -18.11 2.91 17.23
C ASP A 317 -17.00 1.86 17.48
N MET A 318 -15.75 2.22 17.25
CA MET A 318 -14.60 1.36 17.55
C MET A 318 -14.38 1.16 19.05
N ILE A 319 -14.69 2.16 19.89
CA ILE A 319 -14.59 2.08 21.35
C ILE A 319 -15.59 1.08 21.91
N ALA A 320 -16.74 0.91 21.30
CA ALA A 320 -17.79 0.00 21.77
C ALA A 320 -17.52 -1.48 21.44
N GLY A 321 -16.50 -1.81 20.66
CA GLY A 321 -16.16 -3.19 20.28
C GLY A 321 -17.21 -3.91 19.42
N THR A 322 -18.23 -3.20 18.96
CA THR A 322 -19.43 -3.79 18.36
C THR A 322 -19.52 -3.64 16.84
N ASN A 323 -18.64 -2.87 16.19
CA ASN A 323 -18.76 -2.54 14.78
C ASN A 323 -17.70 -3.17 13.84
N TRP A 324 -17.00 -4.17 14.31
CA TRP A 324 -16.14 -5.03 13.48
C TRP A 324 -16.84 -5.59 12.23
N TYR A 325 -18.15 -5.68 12.29
CA TYR A 325 -19.01 -6.32 11.30
C TYR A 325 -19.58 -5.38 10.26
N ARG A 326 -19.26 -4.10 10.38
CA ARG A 326 -19.75 -3.08 9.43
C ARG A 326 -18.67 -2.59 8.48
N MET A 327 -17.62 -3.42 8.29
CA MET A 327 -16.80 -3.21 7.12
C MET A 327 -17.72 -3.14 5.91
N ASN A 328 -17.65 -2.02 5.23
CA ASN A 328 -18.19 -1.92 3.90
C ASN A 328 -17.54 -3.05 3.08
N ASP A 329 -18.34 -3.85 2.40
CA ASP A 329 -17.84 -4.94 1.56
C ASP A 329 -16.82 -4.44 0.52
N ASP A 330 -16.98 -3.19 0.07
CA ASP A 330 -16.08 -2.57 -0.88
C ASP A 330 -14.70 -2.29 -0.28
N GLU A 331 -14.64 -1.84 0.98
CA GLU A 331 -13.36 -1.63 1.70
C GLU A 331 -12.64 -2.95 1.94
N TYR A 332 -13.35 -3.99 2.33
CA TYR A 332 -12.78 -5.31 2.53
C TYR A 332 -12.14 -5.84 1.24
N VAL A 333 -12.88 -5.86 0.14
CA VAL A 333 -12.37 -6.33 -1.15
C VAL A 333 -11.22 -5.45 -1.64
N HIS A 334 -11.34 -4.13 -1.45
CA HIS A 334 -10.33 -3.19 -1.87
C HIS A 334 -8.99 -3.37 -1.13
N HIS A 335 -9.01 -3.52 0.20
CA HIS A 335 -7.79 -3.68 0.99
C HIS A 335 -7.28 -5.11 1.05
N ALA A 336 -8.14 -6.05 1.41
CA ALA A 336 -7.70 -7.43 1.66
C ALA A 336 -7.34 -8.19 0.39
N TRP A 337 -8.04 -7.92 -0.71
CA TRP A 337 -7.81 -8.60 -1.99
C TRP A 337 -7.07 -7.74 -2.99
N TRP A 338 -7.71 -6.69 -3.45
CA TRP A 338 -7.28 -5.95 -4.63
C TRP A 338 -5.85 -5.41 -4.47
N ARG A 339 -5.61 -4.59 -3.47
CA ARG A 339 -4.32 -3.92 -3.30
C ARG A 339 -3.24 -4.82 -2.77
N THR A 340 -3.56 -5.63 -1.76
CA THR A 340 -2.58 -6.56 -1.18
C THR A 340 -2.11 -7.55 -2.23
N ARG A 341 -3.02 -8.04 -3.10
CA ARG A 341 -2.65 -8.89 -4.22
C ARG A 341 -1.85 -8.15 -5.29
N LEU A 342 -2.27 -6.95 -5.67
CA LEU A 342 -1.52 -6.16 -6.66
C LEU A 342 -0.08 -5.90 -6.18
N CYS A 343 0.13 -5.46 -4.95
CA CYS A 343 1.48 -5.28 -4.40
C CYS A 343 2.29 -6.58 -4.37
N SER A 344 1.64 -7.71 -4.07
CA SER A 344 2.30 -9.04 -4.12
C SER A 344 2.80 -9.38 -5.53
N THR A 345 2.03 -9.07 -6.57
CA THR A 345 2.41 -9.36 -7.96
C THR A 345 3.45 -8.37 -8.52
N LEU A 346 3.55 -7.18 -7.94
CA LEU A 346 4.57 -6.18 -8.29
C LEU A 346 5.89 -6.38 -7.56
N SER A 347 5.89 -7.11 -6.45
CA SER A 347 7.09 -7.34 -5.64
C SER A 347 8.01 -8.38 -6.29
N PRO A 348 9.34 -8.28 -6.09
CA PRO A 348 10.27 -9.26 -6.63
C PRO A 348 9.98 -10.66 -6.10
N ALA A 349 10.16 -11.68 -6.95
CA ALA A 349 9.92 -13.06 -6.58
C ALA A 349 10.70 -13.49 -5.32
N GLY A 350 10.00 -14.06 -4.35
CA GLY A 350 10.57 -14.49 -3.07
C GLY A 350 10.65 -13.41 -2.00
N MET A 351 10.19 -12.19 -2.30
CA MET A 351 9.97 -11.17 -1.26
C MET A 351 8.64 -11.43 -0.55
N PRO A 352 8.59 -11.24 0.78
CA PRO A 352 7.33 -11.34 1.50
C PRO A 352 6.33 -10.28 1.04
N ASN A 353 5.03 -10.60 1.09
CA ASN A 353 3.98 -9.64 0.78
C ASN A 353 3.79 -8.67 1.95
N LEU A 354 4.30 -7.45 1.77
CA LEU A 354 4.46 -6.44 2.81
C LEU A 354 3.18 -5.63 2.99
N VAL A 355 2.77 -5.48 4.25
CA VAL A 355 1.81 -4.47 4.71
C VAL A 355 2.55 -3.58 5.71
N PRO A 356 3.12 -2.45 5.26
CA PRO A 356 4.03 -1.64 6.07
C PRO A 356 3.40 -1.00 7.29
N GLU A 357 2.06 -0.78 7.25
CA GLU A 357 1.30 -0.27 8.37
C GLU A 357 -0.08 -0.92 8.44
N VAL A 358 -0.39 -1.45 9.62
CA VAL A 358 -1.71 -2.00 9.94
C VAL A 358 -1.94 -1.98 11.44
N SER A 359 -3.13 -1.59 11.90
CA SER A 359 -3.46 -1.52 13.32
C SER A 359 -3.74 -2.91 13.92
N ALA A 360 -3.16 -3.20 15.09
CA ALA A 360 -3.47 -4.40 15.88
C ALA A 360 -4.91 -4.40 16.42
N ARG A 361 -5.50 -3.23 16.60
CA ARG A 361 -6.87 -3.07 17.08
C ARG A 361 -7.89 -3.55 16.07
N GLN A 362 -7.61 -3.36 14.81
CA GLN A 362 -8.46 -3.77 13.70
C GLN A 362 -8.23 -5.25 13.35
N ALA A 363 -8.39 -6.13 14.32
CA ALA A 363 -7.98 -7.54 14.20
C ALA A 363 -8.67 -8.29 13.06
N PHE A 364 -9.92 -7.99 12.76
CA PHE A 364 -10.60 -8.63 11.63
C PHE A 364 -9.93 -8.24 10.30
N TYR A 365 -9.63 -6.95 10.08
CA TYR A 365 -8.89 -6.47 8.93
C TYR A 365 -7.50 -7.07 8.83
N LEU A 366 -6.77 -7.04 9.94
CA LEU A 366 -5.45 -7.64 10.05
C LEU A 366 -5.46 -9.10 9.62
N GLN A 367 -6.43 -9.86 10.11
CA GLN A 367 -6.57 -11.29 9.79
C GLN A 367 -7.07 -11.50 8.34
N CYS A 368 -7.99 -10.65 7.86
CA CYS A 368 -8.49 -10.75 6.49
C CYS A 368 -7.41 -10.46 5.45
N SER A 369 -6.40 -9.67 5.76
CA SER A 369 -5.27 -9.42 4.85
C SER A 369 -4.48 -10.69 4.51
N LEU A 370 -4.58 -11.75 5.34
CA LEU A 370 -4.05 -13.08 5.02
C LEU A 370 -4.70 -13.69 3.76
N ILE A 371 -5.95 -13.34 3.46
CA ILE A 371 -6.63 -13.77 2.24
C ILE A 371 -5.97 -13.14 1.02
N GLY A 372 -5.57 -11.86 1.13
CA GLY A 372 -4.77 -11.16 0.13
C GLY A 372 -3.33 -11.65 0.02
N GLY A 373 -2.93 -12.60 0.86
CA GLY A 373 -1.58 -13.20 0.85
C GLY A 373 -0.55 -12.48 1.71
N MET A 374 -0.96 -11.59 2.62
CA MET A 374 -0.04 -10.93 3.56
C MET A 374 0.76 -11.95 4.36
N ASP A 375 2.07 -11.79 4.39
CA ASP A 375 3.00 -12.59 5.20
C ASP A 375 4.13 -11.74 5.83
N ALA A 376 4.02 -10.42 5.68
CA ALA A 376 4.92 -9.43 6.26
C ALA A 376 4.13 -8.23 6.84
N PRO A 377 3.32 -8.43 7.88
CA PRO A 377 2.64 -7.31 8.56
C PRO A 377 3.62 -6.51 9.41
N CYS A 378 3.50 -5.19 9.32
CA CYS A 378 4.12 -4.26 10.25
C CYS A 378 3.01 -3.58 11.08
N ILE A 379 2.99 -3.85 12.37
CA ILE A 379 1.96 -3.33 13.26
C ILE A 379 2.27 -1.90 13.63
N TYR A 380 1.52 -0.98 13.09
CA TYR A 380 1.55 0.44 13.39
C TYR A 380 0.45 0.78 14.42
N MET A 381 0.80 1.03 15.65
CA MET A 381 2.11 0.80 16.22
C MET A 381 1.98 -0.06 17.49
N LEU A 382 3.13 -0.55 18.00
CA LEU A 382 3.14 -1.44 19.18
C LEU A 382 2.70 -0.72 20.45
N HIS A 383 3.09 0.54 20.64
CA HIS A 383 2.92 1.24 21.92
C HIS A 383 2.25 2.60 21.76
N SER A 384 1.46 3.00 22.76
CA SER A 384 1.12 4.39 22.94
C SER A 384 2.26 5.15 23.63
N SER A 385 2.31 6.46 23.45
CA SER A 385 3.35 7.32 24.02
C SER A 385 2.80 8.35 24.99
N GLU A 386 3.68 8.84 25.84
CA GLU A 386 3.51 10.10 26.57
C GLU A 386 3.92 11.27 25.66
N PRO A 387 3.67 12.53 26.04
CA PRO A 387 4.17 13.67 25.29
C PRO A 387 5.67 13.62 25.04
N GLU A 388 6.08 13.96 23.82
CA GLU A 388 7.49 13.91 23.43
C GLU A 388 8.31 14.94 24.24
N PRO A 389 9.56 14.55 24.63
CA PRO A 389 10.42 15.42 25.43
C PRO A 389 10.80 16.73 24.71
N ASP A 390 10.91 16.70 23.39
CA ASP A 390 11.31 17.84 22.55
C ASP A 390 10.13 18.59 21.91
N GLY A 391 8.91 18.11 22.15
CA GLY A 391 7.69 18.78 21.69
C GLY A 391 7.48 18.76 20.16
N ILE A 392 8.10 17.82 19.46
CA ILE A 392 7.98 17.69 17.99
C ILE A 392 6.68 17.03 17.54
N GLY A 393 5.93 16.40 18.44
CA GLY A 393 4.65 15.77 18.13
C GLY A 393 3.52 16.78 17.97
N ALA A 394 2.62 16.50 17.03
CA ALA A 394 1.37 17.26 16.89
C ALA A 394 0.36 16.94 17.99
N PHE A 395 0.48 15.77 18.63
CA PHE A 395 -0.41 15.28 19.67
C PHE A 395 0.31 15.10 21.00
N GLN A 396 -0.40 15.38 22.09
CA GLN A 396 0.12 15.18 23.45
C GLN A 396 0.19 13.69 23.84
N ARG A 397 -0.61 12.85 23.20
CA ARG A 397 -0.60 11.39 23.38
C ARG A 397 -0.77 10.76 22.02
N TRP A 398 0.09 9.80 21.73
CA TRP A 398 0.11 9.11 20.45
C TRP A 398 -0.38 7.66 20.55
N ALA A 399 -1.09 7.21 19.52
CA ALA A 399 -1.55 5.83 19.34
C ALA A 399 -2.30 5.27 20.56
N GLU A 400 -3.39 5.91 20.97
CA GLU A 400 -4.24 5.45 22.09
C GLU A 400 -4.76 4.02 21.91
N GLU A 401 -4.88 3.56 20.66
CA GLU A 401 -5.28 2.21 20.30
C GLU A 401 -4.13 1.20 20.28
N ALA A 402 -2.91 1.59 20.54
CA ALA A 402 -1.76 0.68 20.56
C ALA A 402 -1.91 -0.39 21.67
N PRO A 403 -1.44 -1.63 21.42
CA PRO A 403 -1.62 -2.74 22.37
C PRO A 403 -0.78 -2.63 23.64
N VAL A 404 0.24 -1.77 23.66
CA VAL A 404 1.13 -1.57 24.82
C VAL A 404 1.07 -0.13 25.30
N LEU A 405 0.79 0.04 26.60
CA LEU A 405 0.80 1.34 27.27
C LEU A 405 2.25 1.85 27.51
N PRO A 406 2.42 3.16 27.78
CA PRO A 406 3.73 3.72 28.09
C PRO A 406 4.45 3.06 29.26
N ASP A 407 3.72 2.49 30.23
CA ASP A 407 4.25 1.75 31.38
C ASP A 407 4.55 0.27 31.07
N GLY A 408 4.28 -0.18 29.84
CA GLY A 408 4.47 -1.55 29.39
C GLY A 408 3.33 -2.51 29.70
N ASN A 409 2.21 -2.04 30.29
CA ASN A 409 1.01 -2.85 30.40
C ASN A 409 0.39 -3.11 29.02
N VAL A 410 -0.34 -4.21 28.87
CA VAL A 410 -0.90 -4.64 27.58
C VAL A 410 -2.41 -4.64 27.59
N PHE A 411 -3.01 -4.25 26.45
CA PHE A 411 -4.45 -4.34 26.19
C PHE A 411 -4.87 -5.67 25.56
N GLY A 412 -6.19 -5.87 25.43
CA GLY A 412 -6.76 -7.08 24.85
C GLY A 412 -6.27 -7.38 23.42
N TRP A 413 -6.11 -6.36 22.58
CA TRP A 413 -5.62 -6.53 21.19
C TRP A 413 -4.15 -6.93 21.07
N TRP A 414 -3.37 -6.92 22.17
CA TRP A 414 -2.10 -7.62 22.26
C TRP A 414 -2.23 -9.10 21.87
N TRP A 415 -3.32 -9.73 22.24
CA TRP A 415 -3.56 -11.13 21.90
C TRP A 415 -3.88 -11.33 20.43
N ASN A 416 -4.52 -10.36 19.77
CA ASN A 416 -4.76 -10.38 18.32
C ASN A 416 -3.44 -10.45 17.57
N LEU A 417 -2.51 -9.55 17.93
CA LEU A 417 -1.17 -9.47 17.39
C LEU A 417 -0.39 -10.77 17.62
N ARG A 418 -0.35 -11.23 18.86
CA ARG A 418 0.36 -12.46 19.22
C ARG A 418 -0.16 -13.68 18.46
N THR A 419 -1.46 -13.78 18.31
CA THR A 419 -2.12 -14.85 17.58
C THR A 419 -1.70 -14.89 16.13
N LEU A 420 -1.74 -13.75 15.45
CA LEU A 420 -1.28 -13.65 14.06
C LEU A 420 0.19 -14.06 13.93
N PHE A 421 1.06 -13.54 14.79
CA PHE A 421 2.48 -13.79 14.69
C PHE A 421 2.86 -15.25 14.93
N VAL A 422 2.18 -15.94 15.84
CA VAL A 422 2.38 -17.39 16.04
C VAL A 422 1.98 -18.18 14.79
N CYS A 423 0.90 -17.78 14.10
CA CYS A 423 0.50 -18.43 12.85
C CYS A 423 1.51 -18.20 11.73
N LEU A 424 1.97 -16.97 11.55
CA LEU A 424 2.97 -16.64 10.56
C LEU A 424 4.30 -17.37 10.85
N GLU A 425 4.71 -17.46 12.12
CA GLU A 425 5.89 -18.23 12.54
C GLU A 425 5.75 -19.72 12.19
N ALA A 426 4.57 -20.30 12.40
CA ALA A 426 4.30 -21.68 12.04
C ALA A 426 4.34 -21.91 10.52
N GLY A 427 4.03 -20.90 9.71
CA GLY A 427 4.16 -20.93 8.26
C GLY A 427 5.60 -20.78 7.78
N GLY A 428 6.33 -19.85 8.38
CA GLY A 428 7.74 -19.60 8.10
C GLY A 428 8.06 -19.37 6.62
N ALA A 429 9.25 -19.80 6.21
CA ALA A 429 9.72 -19.71 4.83
C ALA A 429 8.82 -20.42 3.82
N ASP A 430 8.18 -21.50 4.21
CA ASP A 430 7.30 -22.27 3.32
C ASP A 430 6.04 -21.46 2.97
N LEU A 431 5.51 -20.67 3.91
CA LEU A 431 4.40 -19.76 3.66
C LEU A 431 4.80 -18.60 2.74
N VAL A 432 5.96 -17.99 2.96
CA VAL A 432 6.45 -16.90 2.08
C VAL A 432 6.61 -17.37 0.64
N ALA A 433 7.12 -18.59 0.46
CA ALA A 433 7.31 -19.18 -0.85
C ALA A 433 6.04 -19.83 -1.45
N ALA A 434 4.92 -19.80 -0.72
CA ALA A 434 3.67 -20.40 -1.16
C ALA A 434 2.88 -19.44 -2.07
N PRO A 435 2.77 -19.67 -3.38
CA PRO A 435 1.87 -18.89 -4.23
C PRO A 435 0.41 -19.12 -3.82
N LEU A 436 -0.44 -18.17 -4.17
CA LEU A 436 -1.88 -18.35 -4.10
C LEU A 436 -2.29 -19.38 -5.16
N ASP A 437 -3.12 -20.34 -4.78
CA ASP A 437 -3.71 -21.31 -5.72
C ASP A 437 -4.86 -20.64 -6.48
N ALA A 438 -4.52 -19.65 -7.29
CA ALA A 438 -5.47 -18.88 -8.10
C ALA A 438 -5.33 -19.27 -9.57
N ARG A 439 -6.44 -19.71 -10.16
CA ARG A 439 -6.52 -20.01 -11.60
C ARG A 439 -7.11 -18.85 -12.41
N VAL A 440 -7.70 -17.88 -11.72
CA VAL A 440 -8.33 -16.70 -12.29
C VAL A 440 -7.53 -15.47 -11.85
N ALA A 441 -7.25 -14.56 -12.78
CA ALA A 441 -6.70 -13.26 -12.49
C ALA A 441 -7.68 -12.15 -12.92
N ILE A 442 -7.65 -11.05 -12.20
CA ILE A 442 -8.29 -9.79 -12.62
C ILE A 442 -7.17 -8.89 -13.15
N ALA A 443 -7.35 -8.43 -14.38
CA ALA A 443 -6.40 -7.53 -15.02
C ALA A 443 -6.44 -6.14 -14.38
N TYR A 444 -5.27 -5.63 -14.03
CA TYR A 444 -5.03 -4.23 -13.71
C TYR A 444 -4.22 -3.60 -14.84
N ASP A 445 -4.64 -2.42 -15.29
CA ASP A 445 -3.89 -1.57 -16.23
C ASP A 445 -4.04 -0.12 -15.76
N HIS A 446 -2.92 0.53 -15.47
CA HIS A 446 -2.95 1.86 -14.87
C HIS A 446 -3.49 2.94 -15.82
N ALA A 447 -3.43 2.74 -17.14
CA ALA A 447 -4.06 3.67 -18.09
C ALA A 447 -5.58 3.73 -17.90
N GLY A 448 -6.22 2.59 -17.59
CA GLY A 448 -7.63 2.52 -17.23
C GLY A 448 -7.94 3.28 -15.93
N GLU A 449 -7.09 3.13 -14.91
CA GLU A 449 -7.22 3.84 -13.63
C GLU A 449 -7.09 5.36 -13.78
N ARG A 450 -6.13 5.83 -14.56
CA ARG A 450 -6.00 7.26 -14.91
C ARG A 450 -7.28 7.80 -15.58
N ALA A 451 -7.81 7.05 -16.54
CA ALA A 451 -9.03 7.42 -17.20
C ALA A 451 -10.21 7.52 -16.24
N ALA A 452 -10.34 6.56 -15.32
CA ALA A 452 -11.40 6.56 -14.30
C ALA A 452 -11.31 7.79 -13.38
N ARG A 453 -10.11 8.14 -12.93
CA ARG A 453 -9.87 9.32 -12.11
C ARG A 453 -10.29 10.62 -12.81
N TRP A 454 -9.87 10.81 -14.05
CA TRP A 454 -10.24 11.99 -14.83
C TRP A 454 -11.74 12.02 -15.13
N ALA A 455 -12.34 10.87 -15.38
CA ALA A 455 -13.79 10.77 -15.55
C ALA A 455 -14.55 11.25 -14.32
N GLY A 456 -14.11 10.88 -13.13
CA GLY A 456 -14.68 11.36 -11.87
C GLY A 456 -14.59 12.88 -11.71
N ALA A 457 -13.40 13.45 -11.95
CA ALA A 457 -13.15 14.87 -11.88
C ALA A 457 -13.98 15.67 -12.89
N ILE A 458 -14.06 15.20 -14.15
CA ILE A 458 -14.82 15.83 -15.21
C ILE A 458 -16.33 15.78 -14.91
N LYS A 459 -16.85 14.64 -14.45
CA LYS A 459 -18.25 14.48 -14.07
C LYS A 459 -18.67 15.45 -12.98
N GLY A 460 -17.83 15.65 -11.98
CA GLY A 460 -18.05 16.61 -10.90
C GLY A 460 -18.11 18.05 -11.37
N ALA A 461 -17.40 18.42 -12.43
CA ALA A 461 -17.37 19.77 -13.00
C ALA A 461 -18.58 20.11 -13.91
N GLY A 462 -19.52 19.18 -14.15
CA GLY A 462 -20.71 19.44 -14.95
C GLY A 462 -20.48 19.35 -16.46
N PHE A 463 -20.29 18.18 -16.94
CA PHE A 463 -19.88 17.85 -18.30
C PHE A 463 -21.00 18.03 -19.35
N PRO A 464 -20.73 18.52 -20.57
CA PRO A 464 -21.72 18.55 -21.64
C PRO A 464 -22.06 17.12 -22.12
N ASP A 465 -23.33 16.73 -22.02
CA ASP A 465 -23.79 15.46 -22.58
C ASP A 465 -23.50 15.36 -24.08
N GLY A 466 -23.01 14.19 -24.52
CA GLY A 466 -22.84 13.87 -25.95
C GLY A 466 -21.47 14.27 -26.54
N SER A 467 -20.49 14.67 -25.73
CA SER A 467 -19.09 14.82 -26.20
C SER A 467 -18.35 13.49 -26.16
N ALA A 468 -17.32 13.34 -26.99
CA ALA A 468 -16.46 12.14 -26.98
C ALA A 468 -15.81 11.88 -25.62
N VAL A 469 -15.48 12.95 -24.90
CA VAL A 469 -14.93 12.86 -23.54
C VAL A 469 -16.02 12.46 -22.54
N GLY A 470 -17.25 12.94 -22.69
CA GLY A 470 -18.38 12.53 -21.84
C GLY A 470 -18.75 11.06 -22.02
N GLU A 471 -18.73 10.55 -23.24
CA GLU A 471 -18.91 9.13 -23.51
C GLU A 471 -17.80 8.29 -22.86
N LEU A 472 -16.53 8.74 -23.00
CA LEU A 472 -15.39 8.12 -22.35
C LEU A 472 -15.54 8.10 -20.82
N CYS A 473 -15.89 9.25 -20.22
CA CYS A 473 -16.05 9.39 -18.78
C CYS A 473 -17.20 8.53 -18.24
N THR A 474 -18.28 8.37 -19.02
CA THR A 474 -19.39 7.49 -18.63
C THR A 474 -18.97 6.02 -18.60
N ALA A 475 -18.06 5.63 -19.50
CA ALA A 475 -17.51 4.29 -19.58
C ALA A 475 -16.36 4.03 -18.56
N ALA A 476 -15.70 5.10 -18.09
CA ALA A 476 -14.50 5.00 -17.25
C ALA A 476 -14.86 5.03 -15.76
N ASN A 477 -15.19 3.90 -15.20
CA ASN A 477 -15.18 3.68 -13.75
C ASN A 477 -14.50 2.32 -13.46
N SER A 478 -13.28 2.17 -13.98
CA SER A 478 -12.61 0.87 -14.06
C SER A 478 -12.15 0.33 -12.71
N SER A 479 -11.66 1.18 -11.80
CA SER A 479 -11.23 0.71 -10.49
C SER A 479 -12.41 0.20 -9.67
N ALA A 480 -13.51 0.94 -9.66
CA ALA A 480 -14.74 0.47 -9.03
C ALA A 480 -15.29 -0.79 -9.73
N ALA A 481 -15.16 -0.88 -11.04
CA ALA A 481 -15.59 -2.06 -11.80
C ALA A 481 -14.69 -3.27 -11.51
N GLY A 482 -13.39 -3.08 -11.38
CA GLY A 482 -12.46 -4.14 -10.95
C GLY A 482 -12.81 -4.69 -9.57
N GLN A 483 -13.12 -3.83 -8.63
CA GLN A 483 -13.58 -4.21 -7.29
C GLN A 483 -14.93 -4.94 -7.31
N ILE A 484 -15.86 -4.52 -8.19
CA ILE A 484 -17.15 -5.21 -8.35
C ILE A 484 -16.93 -6.62 -8.90
N VAL A 485 -16.05 -6.79 -9.90
CA VAL A 485 -15.68 -8.12 -10.40
C VAL A 485 -15.05 -8.97 -9.30
N ALA A 486 -14.11 -8.39 -8.54
CA ALA A 486 -13.49 -9.05 -7.40
C ALA A 486 -14.53 -9.49 -6.36
N ARG A 487 -15.47 -8.62 -6.01
CA ARG A 487 -16.56 -8.94 -5.09
C ARG A 487 -17.44 -10.11 -5.59
N GLN A 488 -17.77 -10.13 -6.88
CA GLN A 488 -18.54 -11.24 -7.44
C GLN A 488 -17.77 -12.57 -7.38
N LEU A 489 -16.47 -12.55 -7.59
CA LEU A 489 -15.62 -13.74 -7.45
C LEU A 489 -15.55 -14.21 -5.99
N VAL A 490 -15.40 -13.26 -5.05
CA VAL A 490 -15.44 -13.51 -3.61
C VAL A 490 -16.77 -14.17 -3.22
N ASP A 491 -17.89 -13.61 -3.64
CA ASP A 491 -19.23 -14.15 -3.35
C ASP A 491 -19.47 -15.51 -4.02
N ALA A 492 -18.84 -15.76 -5.15
CA ALA A 492 -18.86 -17.07 -5.82
C ALA A 492 -17.87 -18.08 -5.21
N GLY A 493 -17.07 -17.70 -4.23
CA GLY A 493 -16.04 -18.55 -3.61
C GLY A 493 -14.88 -18.88 -4.54
N VAL A 494 -14.63 -18.04 -5.55
CA VAL A 494 -13.52 -18.21 -6.51
C VAL A 494 -12.29 -17.51 -5.95
N VAL A 495 -11.18 -18.22 -5.85
CA VAL A 495 -9.86 -17.65 -5.54
C VAL A 495 -9.31 -17.00 -6.79
N PHE A 496 -8.88 -15.76 -6.69
CA PHE A 496 -8.33 -15.00 -7.82
C PHE A 496 -7.11 -14.17 -7.41
N ASP A 497 -6.34 -13.81 -8.41
CA ASP A 497 -5.25 -12.86 -8.29
C ASP A 497 -5.59 -11.50 -8.91
N VAL A 498 -4.81 -10.47 -8.60
CA VAL A 498 -4.90 -9.15 -9.26
C VAL A 498 -3.53 -8.85 -9.84
N VAL A 499 -3.47 -8.71 -11.16
CA VAL A 499 -2.20 -8.67 -11.88
C VAL A 499 -2.08 -7.43 -12.75
N ASP A 500 -0.96 -6.74 -12.65
CA ASP A 500 -0.59 -5.72 -13.62
C ASP A 500 -0.23 -6.42 -14.95
N VAL A 501 -1.12 -6.27 -15.93
CA VAL A 501 -0.98 -6.95 -17.24
C VAL A 501 0.23 -6.50 -18.03
N THR A 502 0.86 -5.39 -17.65
CA THR A 502 2.06 -4.89 -18.31
C THR A 502 3.35 -5.49 -17.73
N ARG A 503 3.27 -6.18 -16.58
CA ARG A 503 4.42 -6.62 -15.78
C ARG A 503 4.40 -8.09 -15.41
N CYS A 504 3.22 -8.71 -15.32
CA CYS A 504 3.06 -10.08 -14.85
C CYS A 504 2.94 -11.07 -16.01
N GLU A 505 3.45 -12.29 -15.81
CA GLU A 505 3.19 -13.41 -16.71
C GLU A 505 1.73 -13.84 -16.57
N LEU A 506 0.99 -13.87 -17.67
CA LEU A 506 -0.42 -14.23 -17.68
C LEU A 506 -0.68 -15.70 -18.00
N ASP A 507 0.29 -16.40 -18.55
CA ASP A 507 0.17 -17.81 -18.98
C ASP A 507 0.01 -18.79 -17.80
N ASP A 508 0.30 -18.32 -16.56
CA ASP A 508 0.12 -19.11 -15.34
C ASP A 508 -1.36 -19.22 -14.91
N TYR A 509 -2.24 -18.43 -15.53
CA TYR A 509 -3.67 -18.45 -15.23
C TYR A 509 -4.47 -19.20 -16.30
N GLU A 510 -5.57 -19.84 -15.88
CA GLU A 510 -6.54 -20.41 -16.81
C GLU A 510 -7.41 -19.31 -17.46
N MET A 511 -7.71 -18.24 -16.70
CA MET A 511 -8.56 -17.15 -17.15
C MET A 511 -8.06 -15.80 -16.61
N VAL A 512 -8.11 -14.79 -17.46
CA VAL A 512 -7.90 -13.38 -17.11
C VAL A 512 -9.18 -12.59 -17.37
N LEU A 513 -9.77 -12.04 -16.32
CA LEU A 513 -10.93 -11.16 -16.38
C LEU A 513 -10.46 -9.71 -16.51
N VAL A 514 -10.87 -9.05 -17.56
CA VAL A 514 -10.55 -7.63 -17.79
C VAL A 514 -11.76 -6.79 -17.39
N PRO A 515 -11.67 -5.98 -16.33
CA PRO A 515 -12.75 -5.10 -15.90
C PRO A 515 -13.12 -4.09 -17.00
N PRO A 516 -14.35 -3.53 -16.97
CA PRO A 516 -14.72 -2.49 -17.92
C PRO A 516 -13.78 -1.28 -17.85
N MET A 517 -13.09 -1.03 -18.92
CA MET A 517 -12.22 0.16 -19.07
C MET A 517 -12.27 0.64 -20.54
N PRO A 518 -12.43 1.94 -20.79
CA PRO A 518 -12.43 2.47 -22.17
C PRO A 518 -11.03 2.65 -22.74
N ILE A 519 -10.00 2.72 -21.88
CA ILE A 519 -8.60 2.95 -22.21
C ILE A 519 -7.77 1.82 -21.63
N MET A 520 -6.82 1.34 -22.41
CA MET A 520 -5.82 0.35 -21.98
C MET A 520 -4.48 0.69 -22.60
N SER A 521 -3.39 0.40 -21.89
CA SER A 521 -2.06 0.56 -22.45
C SER A 521 -1.83 -0.38 -23.65
N ARG A 522 -1.02 0.04 -24.61
CA ARG A 522 -0.59 -0.83 -25.73
C ARG A 522 0.13 -2.07 -25.23
N ALA A 523 0.91 -1.91 -24.16
CA ALA A 523 1.61 -3.03 -23.54
C ALA A 523 0.64 -4.05 -22.94
N GLY A 524 -0.35 -3.58 -22.18
CA GLY A 524 -1.39 -4.45 -21.61
C GLY A 524 -2.23 -5.14 -22.69
N ALA A 525 -2.62 -4.38 -23.74
CA ALA A 525 -3.34 -4.93 -24.88
C ALA A 525 -2.53 -6.05 -25.60
N ALA A 526 -1.23 -5.83 -25.78
CA ALA A 526 -0.34 -6.82 -26.38
C ALA A 526 -0.20 -8.06 -25.49
N ALA A 527 -0.03 -7.91 -24.19
CA ALA A 527 0.07 -9.01 -23.23
C ALA A 527 -1.21 -9.87 -23.24
N LEU A 528 -2.38 -9.25 -23.16
CA LEU A 528 -3.68 -9.94 -23.21
C LEU A 528 -3.96 -10.63 -24.56
N THR A 529 -3.40 -10.11 -25.66
CA THR A 529 -3.55 -10.72 -26.98
C THR A 529 -2.62 -11.91 -27.18
N SER A 530 -1.45 -11.92 -26.52
CA SER A 530 -0.40 -12.91 -26.68
C SER A 530 -0.48 -14.07 -25.68
N THR A 531 -1.19 -13.91 -24.57
CA THR A 531 -1.31 -14.95 -23.53
C THR A 531 -2.07 -16.17 -24.02
N THR A 532 -1.74 -17.35 -23.46
CA THR A 532 -2.49 -18.60 -23.62
C THR A 532 -3.68 -18.72 -22.68
N ALA A 533 -3.77 -17.85 -21.66
CA ALA A 533 -4.92 -17.78 -20.77
C ALA A 533 -6.19 -17.37 -21.53
N GLU A 534 -7.34 -17.84 -21.07
CA GLU A 534 -8.63 -17.42 -21.61
C GLU A 534 -8.93 -15.97 -21.18
N VAL A 535 -8.87 -15.01 -22.09
CA VAL A 535 -9.20 -13.61 -21.79
C VAL A 535 -10.70 -13.38 -21.92
N ARG A 536 -11.29 -12.83 -20.86
CA ARG A 536 -12.70 -12.46 -20.80
C ARG A 536 -12.85 -10.97 -20.48
N TRP A 537 -13.44 -10.23 -21.40
CA TRP A 537 -13.80 -8.84 -21.23
C TRP A 537 -15.11 -8.74 -20.45
N VAL A 538 -15.15 -7.91 -19.42
CA VAL A 538 -16.34 -7.71 -18.61
C VAL A 538 -17.00 -6.39 -19.02
N GLY A 539 -18.15 -6.48 -19.67
CA GLY A 539 -18.96 -5.34 -20.08
C GLY A 539 -18.40 -4.54 -21.26
N LEU A 540 -17.20 -3.97 -21.13
CA LEU A 540 -16.61 -3.04 -22.09
C LEU A 540 -15.22 -3.51 -22.53
N VAL A 541 -14.97 -3.49 -23.84
CA VAL A 541 -13.64 -3.70 -24.42
C VAL A 541 -12.99 -2.35 -24.68
N PRO A 542 -11.72 -2.12 -24.33
CA PRO A 542 -11.03 -0.86 -24.59
C PRO A 542 -11.02 -0.52 -26.09
N THR A 543 -11.26 0.72 -26.41
CA THR A 543 -11.25 1.23 -27.79
C THR A 543 -10.16 2.28 -28.03
N LEU A 544 -9.51 2.72 -26.98
CA LEU A 544 -8.44 3.71 -27.00
C LEU A 544 -7.21 3.19 -26.25
N ASP A 545 -6.03 3.57 -26.74
CA ASP A 545 -4.79 3.36 -26.02
C ASP A 545 -4.54 4.45 -24.95
N GLU A 546 -3.43 4.32 -24.22
CA GLU A 546 -3.02 5.26 -23.18
C GLU A 546 -2.80 6.70 -23.69
N ASP A 547 -2.67 6.88 -25.00
CA ASP A 547 -2.52 8.18 -25.67
C ASP A 547 -3.79 8.62 -26.37
N LEU A 548 -4.92 7.94 -26.09
CA LEU A 548 -6.22 8.19 -26.70
C LEU A 548 -6.25 8.00 -28.22
N ASN A 549 -5.37 7.18 -28.76
CA ASN A 549 -5.44 6.76 -30.15
C ASN A 549 -6.31 5.50 -30.26
N PRO A 550 -6.94 5.26 -31.41
CA PRO A 550 -7.74 4.06 -31.62
C PRO A 550 -6.97 2.78 -31.33
N LEU A 551 -7.57 1.92 -30.50
CA LEU A 551 -7.11 0.59 -30.19
C LEU A 551 -8.12 -0.43 -30.72
N THR A 552 -7.65 -1.47 -31.42
CA THR A 552 -8.51 -2.52 -31.96
C THR A 552 -8.19 -3.83 -31.27
N LEU A 553 -9.16 -4.36 -30.53
CA LEU A 553 -9.08 -5.65 -29.84
C LEU A 553 -10.21 -6.58 -30.31
N SER A 554 -10.04 -7.89 -30.11
CA SER A 554 -11.11 -8.84 -30.39
C SER A 554 -12.26 -8.64 -29.39
N MET A 555 -13.47 -8.70 -29.90
CA MET A 555 -14.71 -8.66 -29.09
C MET A 555 -15.17 -10.07 -28.65
N ASP A 556 -14.36 -11.11 -28.90
CA ASP A 556 -14.70 -12.45 -28.50
C ASP A 556 -14.63 -12.57 -26.97
N GLY A 557 -15.58 -13.27 -26.38
CA GLY A 557 -15.57 -13.54 -24.95
C GLY A 557 -16.02 -12.39 -24.04
N VAL A 558 -16.81 -11.45 -24.57
CA VAL A 558 -17.40 -10.37 -23.74
C VAL A 558 -18.48 -10.94 -22.81
N LEU A 559 -18.30 -10.74 -21.53
CA LEU A 559 -19.26 -11.05 -20.48
C LEU A 559 -20.21 -9.88 -20.23
N PRO A 560 -21.42 -10.11 -19.69
CA PRO A 560 -22.31 -9.03 -19.29
C PRO A 560 -21.64 -8.07 -18.30
N ASP A 561 -22.02 -6.79 -18.39
CA ASP A 561 -21.56 -5.79 -17.43
C ASP A 561 -22.06 -6.14 -16.01
N PRO A 562 -21.17 -6.27 -15.01
CA PRO A 562 -21.55 -6.59 -13.65
C PRO A 562 -22.39 -5.50 -12.97
N LEU A 563 -22.36 -4.26 -13.48
CA LEU A 563 -23.22 -3.17 -13.03
C LEU A 563 -24.70 -3.36 -13.44
N VAL A 564 -24.97 -4.21 -14.44
CA VAL A 564 -26.31 -4.56 -14.91
C VAL A 564 -26.71 -5.91 -14.32
N GLY A 565 -26.97 -5.93 -13.01
CA GLY A 565 -27.56 -6.99 -12.22
C GLY A 565 -27.63 -8.41 -12.83
N THR A 566 -26.62 -9.22 -12.62
CA THR A 566 -26.78 -10.68 -12.73
C THR A 566 -27.57 -11.15 -11.51
N PRO A 567 -28.69 -11.88 -11.66
CA PRO A 567 -29.35 -12.44 -10.50
C PRO A 567 -28.41 -13.40 -9.78
N VAL A 568 -28.15 -13.14 -8.51
CA VAL A 568 -27.48 -14.09 -7.62
C VAL A 568 -28.32 -15.37 -7.63
N THR A 569 -27.79 -16.48 -8.12
CA THR A 569 -28.52 -17.75 -8.12
C THR A 569 -28.59 -18.32 -6.71
N ALA A 570 -29.55 -19.16 -6.43
CA ALA A 570 -29.74 -19.75 -5.08
C ALA A 570 -28.49 -20.48 -4.56
N ASP A 571 -27.69 -21.06 -5.47
CA ASP A 571 -26.43 -21.76 -5.12
C ASP A 571 -25.32 -20.80 -4.69
N THR A 572 -25.36 -19.51 -5.07
CA THR A 572 -24.40 -18.49 -4.64
C THR A 572 -24.75 -17.88 -3.29
N ILE A 573 -26.00 -17.99 -2.83
CA ILE A 573 -26.43 -17.43 -1.53
C ILE A 573 -25.78 -18.18 -0.34
N GLU A 574 -25.53 -19.47 -0.46
CA GLU A 574 -24.93 -20.27 0.65
C GLU A 574 -23.45 -19.96 0.87
N THR A 575 -22.75 -19.43 -0.14
CA THR A 575 -21.32 -19.07 -0.06
C THR A 575 -21.08 -17.57 -0.02
N ALA A 576 -22.10 -16.76 -0.30
CA ALA A 576 -21.99 -15.30 -0.27
C ALA A 576 -21.54 -14.83 1.12
N GLY A 577 -20.48 -14.02 1.16
CA GLY A 577 -19.90 -13.52 2.40
C GLY A 577 -18.97 -14.50 3.13
N VAL A 578 -18.51 -15.58 2.46
CA VAL A 578 -17.49 -16.50 2.98
C VAL A 578 -16.34 -16.59 2.01
N ASP A 579 -15.27 -15.87 2.31
CA ASP A 579 -14.11 -15.76 1.43
C ASP A 579 -13.09 -16.83 1.78
N ARG A 580 -12.37 -17.30 0.76
CA ARG A 580 -11.43 -18.41 0.86
C ARG A 580 -10.17 -18.12 0.09
N ALA A 581 -9.04 -18.43 0.68
CA ALA A 581 -7.76 -18.47 -0.02
C ALA A 581 -7.00 -19.74 0.35
N VAL A 582 -6.33 -20.33 -0.60
CA VAL A 582 -5.44 -21.44 -0.41
C VAL A 582 -4.09 -21.09 -1.00
N ARG A 583 -3.03 -21.27 -0.22
CA ARG A 583 -1.65 -21.17 -0.68
C ARG A 583 -1.00 -22.52 -0.54
N VAL A 584 -0.15 -22.91 -1.49
CA VAL A 584 0.53 -24.20 -1.46
C VAL A 584 2.03 -23.96 -1.40
N GLY A 585 2.64 -24.33 -0.28
CA GLY A 585 4.08 -24.18 -0.09
C GLY A 585 4.91 -25.20 -0.86
N PRO A 586 6.20 -24.96 -1.06
CA PRO A 586 7.13 -25.91 -1.67
C PRO A 586 7.20 -27.27 -0.97
N SER A 587 6.89 -27.31 0.32
CA SER A 587 6.78 -28.55 1.09
C SER A 587 5.54 -29.39 0.72
N GLY A 588 4.59 -28.82 -0.03
CA GLY A 588 3.26 -29.36 -0.28
C GLY A 588 2.25 -29.03 0.83
N ARG A 589 2.66 -28.31 1.89
CA ARG A 589 1.77 -27.82 2.94
C ARG A 589 0.80 -26.82 2.35
N ARG A 590 -0.46 -26.89 2.78
CA ARG A 590 -1.52 -25.96 2.39
C ARG A 590 -1.80 -24.98 3.53
N TYR A 591 -1.93 -23.72 3.18
CA TYR A 591 -2.32 -22.65 4.08
C TYR A 591 -3.69 -22.16 3.66
N ILE A 592 -4.69 -22.43 4.48
CA ILE A 592 -6.09 -22.17 4.17
C ILE A 592 -6.54 -21.00 5.03
N THR A 593 -7.06 -19.97 4.40
CA THR A 593 -7.68 -18.82 5.08
C THR A 593 -9.14 -18.74 4.68
N ILE A 594 -10.03 -18.58 5.66
CA ILE A 594 -11.46 -18.41 5.48
C ILE A 594 -11.89 -17.20 6.27
N ALA A 595 -12.48 -16.20 5.61
CA ALA A 595 -13.16 -15.08 6.29
C ALA A 595 -14.66 -15.22 6.10
N ASN A 596 -15.35 -15.49 7.18
CA ASN A 596 -16.80 -15.55 7.22
C ASN A 596 -17.36 -14.19 7.66
N ARG A 597 -17.80 -13.38 6.70
CA ARG A 597 -18.39 -12.05 6.94
C ARG A 597 -19.85 -12.13 7.34
N THR A 598 -20.45 -13.31 7.36
CA THR A 598 -21.87 -13.49 7.66
C THR A 598 -22.12 -13.58 9.17
N GLN A 599 -23.37 -13.35 9.55
CA GLN A 599 -23.84 -13.50 10.93
C GLN A 599 -24.21 -14.96 11.31
N ARG A 600 -23.78 -15.94 10.51
CA ARG A 600 -24.04 -17.37 10.72
C ARG A 600 -22.77 -18.17 10.60
N ALA A 601 -22.65 -19.22 11.39
CA ALA A 601 -21.57 -20.17 11.19
C ALA A 601 -21.69 -20.84 9.82
N TRP A 602 -20.54 -20.97 9.17
CA TRP A 602 -20.43 -21.65 7.90
C TRP A 602 -19.70 -23.00 8.07
N VAL A 603 -20.15 -24.03 7.38
CA VAL A 603 -19.49 -25.31 7.33
C VAL A 603 -19.34 -25.71 5.87
N GLY A 604 -18.14 -25.98 5.45
CA GLY A 604 -17.87 -26.37 4.06
C GLY A 604 -16.53 -27.07 3.88
N THR A 605 -16.24 -27.45 2.65
CA THR A 605 -14.98 -28.12 2.31
C THR A 605 -14.08 -27.16 1.55
N VAL A 606 -12.85 -27.02 2.02
CA VAL A 606 -11.80 -26.23 1.35
C VAL A 606 -10.56 -27.10 1.26
N ALA A 607 -10.02 -27.28 0.04
CA ALA A 607 -8.86 -28.11 -0.23
C ALA A 607 -8.94 -29.51 0.44
N ASP A 608 -10.09 -30.18 0.28
CA ASP A 608 -10.43 -31.50 0.83
C ASP A 608 -10.60 -31.56 2.37
N HIS A 609 -10.58 -30.42 3.07
CA HIS A 609 -10.79 -30.36 4.51
C HIS A 609 -12.15 -29.76 4.83
N THR A 610 -12.91 -30.43 5.72
CA THR A 610 -14.14 -29.85 6.27
C THR A 610 -13.77 -28.83 7.33
N VAL A 611 -14.18 -27.59 7.12
CA VAL A 611 -13.89 -26.45 8.00
C VAL A 611 -15.18 -25.86 8.50
N THR A 612 -15.18 -25.50 9.77
CA THR A 612 -16.25 -24.69 10.39
C THR A 612 -15.69 -23.30 10.67
N ALA A 613 -16.27 -22.28 10.05
CA ALA A 613 -15.98 -20.89 10.34
C ALA A 613 -17.15 -20.28 11.10
N GLY A 614 -16.90 -19.75 12.30
CA GLY A 614 -17.90 -19.05 13.10
C GLY A 614 -18.48 -17.85 12.38
N ALA A 615 -19.58 -17.30 12.89
CA ALA A 615 -20.12 -16.02 12.40
C ALA A 615 -19.09 -14.92 12.60
N ALA A 616 -18.97 -14.01 11.61
CA ALA A 616 -18.06 -12.88 11.66
C ALA A 616 -16.64 -13.25 12.16
N SER A 617 -16.02 -14.27 11.53
CA SER A 617 -14.75 -14.81 11.96
C SER A 617 -13.77 -15.04 10.81
N VAL A 618 -12.48 -15.02 11.14
CA VAL A 618 -11.41 -15.48 10.26
C VAL A 618 -10.82 -16.76 10.83
N THR A 619 -10.74 -17.78 9.99
CA THR A 619 -10.08 -19.05 10.29
C THR A 619 -8.87 -19.21 9.38
N TRP A 620 -7.71 -19.48 9.96
CA TRP A 620 -6.50 -19.81 9.25
C TRP A 620 -5.97 -21.16 9.70
N MET A 621 -5.47 -21.98 8.77
CA MET A 621 -4.93 -23.28 9.06
C MET A 621 -3.71 -23.59 8.20
N ALA A 622 -2.72 -24.23 8.79
CA ALA A 622 -1.64 -24.91 8.09
C ALA A 622 -1.90 -26.42 8.12
N VAL A 623 -1.95 -27.05 6.95
CA VAL A 623 -2.32 -28.46 6.77
C VAL A 623 -1.21 -29.18 6.01
N ASP A 624 -0.63 -30.21 6.60
CA ASP A 624 0.41 -31.02 5.97
C ASP A 624 -0.13 -31.92 4.85
N THR A 625 0.78 -32.51 4.09
CA THR A 625 0.45 -33.37 2.93
C THR A 625 -0.33 -34.64 3.30
N ASP A 626 -0.27 -35.09 4.54
CA ASP A 626 -1.06 -36.22 5.06
C ASP A 626 -2.45 -35.79 5.58
N GLY A 627 -2.76 -34.49 5.48
CA GLY A 627 -4.02 -33.93 5.95
C GLY A 627 -4.05 -33.54 7.40
N ALA A 628 -2.92 -33.62 8.12
CA ALA A 628 -2.85 -33.19 9.52
C ALA A 628 -2.83 -31.65 9.63
N VAL A 629 -3.69 -31.11 10.49
CA VAL A 629 -3.65 -29.68 10.83
C VAL A 629 -2.54 -29.44 11.85
N VAL A 630 -1.47 -28.76 11.43
CA VAL A 630 -0.29 -28.50 12.27
C VAL A 630 -0.35 -27.19 13.02
N ALA A 631 -1.14 -26.24 12.52
CA ALA A 631 -1.42 -24.98 13.19
C ALA A 631 -2.80 -24.46 12.75
N ALA A 632 -3.51 -23.82 13.65
CA ALA A 632 -4.79 -23.18 13.32
C ALA A 632 -5.02 -21.94 14.18
N MET A 633 -5.67 -20.96 13.59
CA MET A 633 -6.15 -19.74 14.25
C MET A 633 -7.62 -19.54 13.93
N VAL A 634 -8.39 -19.17 14.94
CA VAL A 634 -9.75 -18.66 14.75
C VAL A 634 -9.87 -17.32 15.48
N HIS A 635 -10.35 -16.32 14.77
CA HIS A 635 -10.66 -15.01 15.32
C HIS A 635 -12.12 -14.66 15.01
N GLY A 636 -12.88 -14.24 16.02
CA GLY A 636 -14.29 -13.84 15.87
C GLY A 636 -15.05 -13.86 17.18
N ASP A 637 -16.27 -13.33 17.17
CA ASP A 637 -17.11 -13.20 18.37
C ASP A 637 -17.71 -14.54 18.83
N ASP A 638 -17.88 -15.46 17.91
CA ASP A 638 -18.55 -16.73 18.20
C ASP A 638 -17.81 -17.89 17.50
N ALA A 639 -16.55 -18.08 17.87
CA ALA A 639 -15.79 -19.27 17.46
C ALA A 639 -16.34 -20.51 18.19
N GLY A 640 -17.67 -20.68 18.16
CA GLY A 640 -18.34 -21.78 18.79
C GLY A 640 -18.08 -23.09 18.09
N ALA A 641 -17.70 -24.09 18.88
CA ALA A 641 -17.69 -25.51 18.57
C ALA A 641 -16.48 -26.04 17.75
N GLY A 642 -15.29 -25.81 18.25
CA GLY A 642 -14.09 -26.58 17.95
C GLY A 642 -13.23 -26.69 19.21
N PRO A 643 -12.12 -27.43 19.20
CA PRO A 643 -11.19 -27.46 20.33
C PRO A 643 -10.56 -26.09 20.64
N ILE A 644 -10.86 -25.08 19.84
CA ILE A 644 -10.37 -23.71 19.98
C ILE A 644 -11.57 -22.83 20.27
N THR A 645 -11.71 -22.38 21.50
CA THR A 645 -12.76 -21.43 21.90
C THR A 645 -12.18 -20.03 22.02
N CYS A 646 -12.74 -19.08 21.28
CA CYS A 646 -12.54 -17.66 21.52
C CYS A 646 -13.77 -17.12 22.25
N SER A 647 -13.55 -16.33 23.29
CA SER A 647 -14.59 -15.49 23.90
C SER A 647 -14.44 -14.08 23.37
N GLN A 648 -15.55 -13.35 23.25
CA GLN A 648 -15.68 -11.96 22.76
C GLN A 648 -14.35 -11.23 22.45
N GLY A 649 -14.00 -11.09 21.18
CA GLY A 649 -12.83 -10.34 20.74
C GLY A 649 -11.47 -10.96 21.07
N GLN A 650 -11.40 -12.20 21.51
CA GLN A 650 -10.16 -12.91 21.77
C GLN A 650 -9.84 -13.89 20.66
N CYS A 651 -8.57 -13.93 20.28
CA CYS A 651 -8.03 -14.92 19.36
C CYS A 651 -7.47 -16.13 20.14
N ALA A 652 -7.76 -17.34 19.69
CA ALA A 652 -7.11 -18.54 20.20
C ALA A 652 -6.25 -19.16 19.11
N VAL A 653 -5.01 -19.52 19.47
CA VAL A 653 -4.09 -20.29 18.63
C VAL A 653 -3.89 -21.64 19.28
N ALA A 654 -4.06 -22.69 18.52
CA ALA A 654 -3.57 -24.01 18.90
C ALA A 654 -2.46 -24.40 17.92
N LEU A 655 -1.26 -24.58 18.46
CA LEU A 655 -0.25 -25.41 17.83
C LEU A 655 -0.62 -26.84 18.18
N LEU A 656 -1.16 -27.58 17.23
CA LEU A 656 -1.40 -29.00 17.38
C LEU A 656 -0.04 -29.66 17.16
N GLY A 657 0.66 -29.93 18.24
CA GLY A 657 1.92 -30.64 18.19
C GLY A 657 1.75 -31.94 17.44
N SER A 658 2.75 -32.32 16.62
CA SER A 658 2.88 -33.68 16.13
C SER A 658 2.87 -34.58 17.35
N GLY A 659 1.78 -35.31 17.56
CA GLY A 659 1.68 -36.23 18.68
C GLY A 659 2.87 -37.23 18.62
N ASP A 660 3.62 -37.28 19.72
CA ASP A 660 4.39 -38.48 20.03
C ASP A 660 3.46 -39.64 20.39
#